data_93bd614f0c3feae176f8a49dd7e9745e
#
_entry.id   93bd614f0c3feae176f8a49dd7e9745e
#
_cell.length_a   1.000
_cell.length_b   1.000
_cell.length_c   1.000
_cell.angle_alpha   90.00
_cell.angle_beta   90.00
_cell.angle_gamma   90.00
#
_symmetry.space_group_name_H-M   'P 1'
#
loop_
_entity.id
_entity.type
_entity.pdbx_description
1 polymer ?
#
loop_
_entity_poly.entity_id
_entity_poly.type
_entity_poly.pdbx_seq_one_letter_code
_entity_poly.pdbx_strand_id
1 'polypeptide(L)'
;TVYSSGIVTVDKAFTFSSANVRVQPGLSGFDVIKNFTLNQNTVVSGNAEADCNCLWRGIYVYGATTMTTDTDASIQDALYAIRAGFKNTLSIKKTLFSRNFIGIRGTDGNFFLPAFEENHFDGVGPLKGICSLEPLKTDIEAPEAYGGQSSQLITFVAYQTGRGFAGLYLANYSLNLSALPPATQNEFSDLAYGIMAYDGNITIDRNSIFSNIAAGAYFNRRTAGVLFVDRQPQGPNTFSFLGNGQAAIDFDNCVQGMQIRSEQAAAPTRVGITHTTMDGVQTGIFLDARFGGGEFFGTGTHGGFTGVKDNIIDANLGAPQLITNAGISFMDYSPGFSEVEISDNEVNLSYALGGSGSAGIAGIGLVPGSDPGPGVVEVDIHDNRVTLSNDAEVGLGLGSHPNGWIRNNSGGNATAGNGVFVLSGNSWAGIQVIAESNNNLVACNQVTALSAVTEGLLHVNRSQNGQFLRNVLDGPGNGAHFEFDCDYAEYRCNEMIDNTIGLLYDNFAVTGPQGTDSITNGNRWLGTFSVDGAVADISVILGLSEYYYRSVNNETPPSVVPTIGSMWFFPALANATADCLLDECPAPDPLAFAPAARITRLDTLVAEGLAVPSEAPYAEGREWQHWYNLWRKLSENPSLASGNTVMQDFLTGLSGSNIEALWGVQSVIRDSLVSKASFLANVQFNLDTIMQMEANILDLDSLLGLAMSPTQIALLTQQISDQDSILNVRITAQETMCGQFESQRTAAIAGLLTQLASISPIIVCETNLRRVYEIYLLTVASDLGADSSQLAELETIAMQCPLGGGLGVSMAGALHQGLTGILPNQGTCDDIEERGTQKPSKSRSSLTLYPNPNQGSFVVSIPKELTGKHTLLRILDAQGGLVKTIAVNEAHTVSLDLTSLPNGLYFLSLLGDGTIAEPLSFIIQH
;
A
#
# COMPACT_ATOMS: atom_id res chain seq x y z
N THR A 1 2.05 -46.90 22.72
CA THR A 1 1.26 -45.75 23.11
C THR A 1 1.49 -45.43 24.57
N VAL A 2 1.71 -44.15 24.88
CA VAL A 2 1.87 -43.60 26.22
C VAL A 2 0.68 -42.67 26.50
N TYR A 3 0.03 -42.80 27.63
CA TYR A 3 -1.05 -41.90 28.06
C TYR A 3 -0.52 -40.98 29.16
N SER A 4 -0.82 -39.67 29.05
CA SER A 4 -0.45 -38.69 30.04
C SER A 4 -1.69 -37.94 30.52
N SER A 5 -1.83 -37.74 31.82
CA SER A 5 -2.83 -36.89 32.45
C SER A 5 -2.15 -35.96 33.44
N GLY A 6 -2.57 -34.69 33.46
CA GLY A 6 -1.92 -33.63 34.22
C GLY A 6 -0.62 -33.14 33.61
N ILE A 7 0.16 -32.38 34.38
CA ILE A 7 1.43 -31.82 33.95
C ILE A 7 2.57 -32.81 34.24
N VAL A 8 3.29 -33.18 33.20
CA VAL A 8 4.48 -34.00 33.29
C VAL A 8 5.73 -33.16 33.28
N THR A 9 6.46 -33.11 34.37
CA THR A 9 7.73 -32.39 34.45
C THR A 9 8.89 -33.26 33.93
N VAL A 10 9.60 -32.75 32.89
CA VAL A 10 10.80 -33.38 32.35
C VAL A 10 11.99 -32.83 33.08
N ASP A 11 12.40 -33.45 34.18
CA ASP A 11 13.49 -33.04 35.09
C ASP A 11 14.85 -33.72 34.82
N LYS A 12 14.89 -34.61 33.82
CA LYS A 12 16.08 -35.24 33.25
C LYS A 12 16.04 -35.25 31.76
N ALA A 13 17.21 -35.30 31.11
CA ALA A 13 17.26 -35.46 29.65
C ALA A 13 16.40 -36.70 29.23
N PHE A 14 15.46 -36.49 28.33
CA PHE A 14 14.50 -37.53 27.96
C PHE A 14 14.21 -37.51 26.46
N THR A 15 14.04 -38.66 25.86
CA THR A 15 13.73 -38.83 24.44
C THR A 15 12.54 -39.73 24.24
N PHE A 16 11.54 -39.28 23.49
CA PHE A 16 10.57 -40.16 22.85
C PHE A 16 11.06 -40.53 21.45
N SER A 17 11.06 -41.81 21.14
CA SER A 17 11.43 -42.33 19.82
C SER A 17 10.40 -43.34 19.35
N SER A 18 9.86 -43.12 18.16
CA SER A 18 8.78 -43.96 17.57
C SER A 18 7.59 -44.16 18.52
N ALA A 19 7.24 -43.16 19.29
CA ALA A 19 6.25 -43.18 20.33
C ALA A 19 4.94 -42.52 19.88
N ASN A 20 3.80 -43.09 20.34
CA ASN A 20 2.51 -42.43 20.25
C ASN A 20 2.10 -41.97 21.67
N VAL A 21 2.19 -40.68 21.91
CA VAL A 21 1.89 -40.08 23.21
C VAL A 21 0.53 -39.40 23.13
N ARG A 22 -0.39 -39.80 23.99
CA ARG A 22 -1.75 -39.29 24.11
C ARG A 22 -1.88 -38.45 25.38
N VAL A 23 -2.14 -37.16 25.22
CA VAL A 23 -2.24 -36.22 26.32
C VAL A 23 -3.71 -35.88 26.60
N GLN A 24 -4.10 -35.92 27.88
CA GLN A 24 -5.48 -35.55 28.26
C GLN A 24 -5.71 -34.07 27.91
N PRO A 25 -6.89 -33.73 27.36
CA PRO A 25 -7.27 -32.34 27.03
C PRO A 25 -7.26 -31.40 28.23
N GLY A 26 -7.22 -30.11 27.97
CA GLY A 26 -7.24 -29.07 28.98
C GLY A 26 -5.85 -28.69 29.51
N LEU A 27 -5.68 -28.65 30.80
CA LEU A 27 -4.44 -28.17 31.45
C LEU A 27 -3.28 -29.20 31.44
N SER A 28 -3.47 -30.38 30.89
CA SER A 28 -2.42 -31.40 30.80
C SER A 28 -1.37 -31.02 29.74
N GLY A 29 -0.12 -31.38 30.02
CA GLY A 29 1.00 -31.03 29.10
C GLY A 29 2.36 -31.38 29.66
N PHE A 30 3.39 -30.81 29.09
CA PHE A 30 4.79 -31.04 29.51
C PHE A 30 5.44 -29.74 29.98
N ASP A 31 6.06 -29.78 31.16
CA ASP A 31 6.96 -28.74 31.64
C ASP A 31 8.41 -29.25 31.51
N VAL A 32 9.14 -28.70 30.54
CA VAL A 32 10.47 -29.16 30.15
C VAL A 32 11.51 -28.28 30.80
N ILE A 33 12.23 -28.81 31.79
CA ILE A 33 13.32 -28.14 32.53
C ILE A 33 14.67 -28.78 32.28
N LYS A 34 14.76 -29.82 31.48
CA LYS A 34 15.95 -30.50 30.97
C LYS A 34 15.75 -30.90 29.53
N ASN A 35 16.83 -31.21 28.81
CA ASN A 35 16.78 -31.52 27.38
C ASN A 35 15.73 -32.57 27.04
N PHE A 36 14.89 -32.24 26.06
CA PHE A 36 13.76 -33.04 25.63
C PHE A 36 13.81 -33.24 24.12
N THR A 37 13.69 -34.51 23.70
CA THR A 37 13.76 -34.87 22.28
C THR A 37 12.54 -35.68 21.84
N LEU A 38 11.97 -35.32 20.71
CA LEU A 38 10.97 -36.06 19.98
C LEU A 38 11.55 -36.44 18.62
N ASN A 39 11.69 -37.69 18.30
CA ASN A 39 12.25 -38.15 17.03
C ASN A 39 11.59 -39.43 16.49
N GLN A 40 12.00 -39.84 15.29
CA GLN A 40 11.62 -41.13 14.68
C GLN A 40 10.10 -41.37 14.65
N ASN A 41 9.35 -40.51 13.97
CA ASN A 41 7.88 -40.60 13.86
C ASN A 41 7.15 -40.53 15.22
N THR A 42 7.68 -39.86 16.20
CA THR A 42 6.98 -39.66 17.48
C THR A 42 5.80 -38.71 17.29
N VAL A 43 4.61 -39.17 17.68
CA VAL A 43 3.37 -38.40 17.64
C VAL A 43 2.96 -38.01 19.06
N VAL A 44 2.85 -36.71 19.33
CA VAL A 44 2.27 -36.19 20.58
C VAL A 44 0.95 -35.50 20.23
N SER A 45 -0.17 -36.03 20.76
CA SER A 45 -1.48 -35.48 20.37
C SER A 45 -2.49 -35.55 21.53
N GLY A 46 -3.54 -34.76 21.45
CA GLY A 46 -4.67 -34.84 22.38
C GLY A 46 -5.34 -36.21 22.32
N ASN A 47 -5.75 -36.73 23.49
CA ASN A 47 -6.49 -38.00 23.57
C ASN A 47 -7.92 -37.82 23.03
N ALA A 48 -8.24 -38.51 21.94
CA ALA A 48 -9.56 -38.40 21.29
C ALA A 48 -10.66 -39.15 22.07
N GLU A 49 -10.29 -40.02 23.01
CA GLU A 49 -11.25 -40.83 23.80
C GLU A 49 -11.72 -40.09 25.08
N ALA A 50 -11.20 -38.90 25.35
CA ALA A 50 -11.64 -38.09 26.49
C ALA A 50 -12.99 -37.40 26.18
N ASP A 51 -13.88 -37.33 27.17
CA ASP A 51 -15.20 -36.70 27.08
C ASP A 51 -15.15 -35.17 26.72
N CYS A 52 -13.96 -34.57 26.71
CA CYS A 52 -13.74 -33.18 26.39
C CYS A 52 -13.02 -33.03 25.04
N ASN A 53 -13.71 -32.49 24.04
CA ASN A 53 -13.11 -32.19 22.73
C ASN A 53 -12.32 -30.90 22.80
N CYS A 54 -11.28 -30.84 23.66
CA CYS A 54 -10.45 -29.64 23.88
C CYS A 54 -9.01 -29.85 23.43
N LEU A 55 -8.33 -28.73 23.19
CA LEU A 55 -6.88 -28.71 23.04
C LEU A 55 -6.21 -29.07 24.38
N TRP A 56 -5.05 -29.71 24.32
CA TRP A 56 -4.20 -29.88 25.48
C TRP A 56 -3.24 -28.70 25.59
N ARG A 57 -2.64 -28.47 26.78
CA ARG A 57 -1.84 -27.28 27.08
C ARG A 57 -0.64 -27.08 26.14
N GLY A 58 0.08 -28.16 25.82
CA GLY A 58 1.30 -28.12 24.99
C GLY A 58 2.57 -28.44 25.78
N ILE A 59 3.71 -28.11 25.13
CA ILE A 59 5.06 -28.34 25.66
C ILE A 59 5.66 -27.00 26.05
N TYR A 60 5.87 -26.77 27.33
CA TYR A 60 6.44 -25.53 27.87
C TYR A 60 7.91 -25.74 28.23
N VAL A 61 8.82 -25.02 27.61
CA VAL A 61 10.26 -25.12 27.78
C VAL A 61 10.74 -24.01 28.70
N TYR A 62 11.46 -24.33 29.75
CA TYR A 62 11.91 -23.40 30.78
C TYR A 62 13.43 -23.38 30.95
N GLY A 63 13.97 -22.22 31.29
CA GLY A 63 15.40 -22.03 31.59
C GLY A 63 16.32 -22.33 30.42
N ALA A 64 17.59 -22.57 30.67
CA ALA A 64 18.58 -22.88 29.64
C ALA A 64 18.42 -24.35 29.15
N THR A 65 17.31 -24.66 28.50
CA THR A 65 16.94 -26.04 28.13
C THR A 65 16.87 -26.17 26.60
N THR A 66 17.33 -27.28 26.08
CA THR A 66 17.23 -27.62 24.65
C THR A 66 16.03 -28.54 24.40
N MET A 67 15.18 -28.14 23.48
CA MET A 67 14.17 -29.01 22.89
C MET A 67 14.54 -29.33 21.46
N THR A 68 14.50 -30.61 21.11
CA THR A 68 14.82 -31.10 19.77
C THR A 68 13.63 -31.86 19.21
N THR A 69 13.27 -31.59 17.98
CA THR A 69 12.36 -32.41 17.19
C THR A 69 13.03 -32.76 15.87
N ASP A 70 12.91 -34.00 15.43
CA ASP A 70 13.54 -34.48 14.18
C ASP A 70 12.86 -35.74 13.66
N THR A 71 13.12 -36.06 12.40
CA THR A 71 12.75 -37.36 11.78
C THR A 71 11.23 -37.64 11.87
N ASP A 72 10.43 -36.74 11.25
CA ASP A 72 8.97 -36.87 11.13
C ASP A 72 8.24 -36.90 12.50
N ALA A 73 8.72 -36.19 13.48
CA ALA A 73 7.99 -35.95 14.71
C ALA A 73 6.71 -35.13 14.44
N SER A 74 5.65 -35.36 15.23
CA SER A 74 4.38 -34.65 15.09
C SER A 74 3.83 -34.20 16.43
N ILE A 75 3.39 -32.93 16.49
CA ILE A 75 2.72 -32.32 17.66
C ILE A 75 1.34 -31.85 17.21
N GLN A 76 0.27 -32.37 17.80
CA GLN A 76 -1.07 -32.13 17.31
C GLN A 76 -2.05 -31.79 18.44
N ASP A 77 -3.09 -31.02 18.11
CA ASP A 77 -4.21 -30.65 18.97
C ASP A 77 -3.80 -29.92 20.27
N ALA A 78 -2.72 -29.15 20.25
CA ALA A 78 -2.22 -28.37 21.38
C ALA A 78 -2.70 -26.91 21.36
N LEU A 79 -2.81 -26.28 22.53
CA LEU A 79 -2.98 -24.85 22.65
C LEU A 79 -1.71 -24.13 22.16
N TYR A 80 -0.57 -24.49 22.72
CA TYR A 80 0.76 -24.13 22.20
C TYR A 80 1.56 -25.41 21.99
N ALA A 81 1.81 -25.80 20.73
CA ALA A 81 2.58 -27.01 20.52
C ALA A 81 3.92 -26.94 21.24
N ILE A 82 4.62 -25.80 21.10
CA ILE A 82 5.82 -25.46 21.88
C ILE A 82 5.68 -24.02 22.40
N ARG A 83 5.92 -23.82 23.69
CA ARG A 83 6.10 -22.48 24.30
C ARG A 83 7.53 -22.36 24.79
N ALA A 84 8.27 -21.40 24.27
CA ALA A 84 9.68 -21.17 24.59
C ALA A 84 9.92 -19.70 24.95
N GLY A 85 10.95 -19.43 25.73
CA GLY A 85 11.33 -18.11 26.16
C GLY A 85 12.85 -17.96 26.33
N PHE A 86 13.26 -16.98 27.10
CA PHE A 86 14.66 -16.61 27.30
C PHE A 86 15.59 -17.80 27.60
N LYS A 87 16.70 -17.88 26.88
CA LYS A 87 17.74 -18.91 26.97
C LYS A 87 17.35 -20.32 26.54
N ASN A 88 16.15 -20.56 26.03
CA ASN A 88 15.84 -21.86 25.46
C ASN A 88 16.57 -22.07 24.12
N THR A 89 16.83 -23.31 23.78
CA THR A 89 17.33 -23.70 22.45
C THR A 89 16.31 -24.64 21.80
N LEU A 90 15.81 -24.27 20.63
CA LEU A 90 14.91 -25.09 19.84
C LEU A 90 15.62 -25.56 18.57
N SER A 91 15.79 -26.87 18.41
CA SER A 91 16.27 -27.49 17.18
C SER A 91 15.10 -28.26 16.57
N ILE A 92 14.44 -27.65 15.59
CA ILE A 92 13.17 -28.13 15.06
C ILE A 92 13.36 -28.49 13.58
N LYS A 93 13.28 -29.78 13.28
CA LYS A 93 13.47 -30.28 11.92
C LYS A 93 12.40 -31.35 11.59
N LYS A 94 11.96 -31.38 10.35
CA LYS A 94 11.05 -32.41 9.80
C LYS A 94 9.89 -32.71 10.73
N THR A 95 9.27 -31.63 11.24
CA THR A 95 8.25 -31.75 12.27
C THR A 95 6.90 -31.27 11.75
N LEU A 96 5.87 -32.09 11.92
CA LEU A 96 4.49 -31.71 11.61
C LEU A 96 3.82 -31.09 12.85
N PHE A 97 3.44 -29.83 12.74
CA PHE A 97 2.59 -29.12 13.71
C PHE A 97 1.16 -29.06 13.14
N SER A 98 0.28 -29.97 13.55
CA SER A 98 -1.06 -30.09 12.95
C SER A 98 -2.18 -29.79 13.96
N ARG A 99 -3.15 -28.97 13.54
CA ARG A 99 -4.32 -28.59 14.32
C ARG A 99 -3.99 -28.01 15.71
N ASN A 100 -2.88 -27.32 15.81
CA ASN A 100 -2.54 -26.57 17.01
C ASN A 100 -3.15 -25.17 16.93
N PHE A 101 -3.48 -24.56 18.08
CA PHE A 101 -3.89 -23.17 18.09
C PHE A 101 -2.71 -22.26 17.72
N ILE A 102 -1.56 -22.47 18.36
CA ILE A 102 -0.28 -21.89 17.95
C ILE A 102 0.77 -22.99 17.86
N GLY A 103 1.53 -23.00 16.76
CA GLY A 103 2.64 -23.96 16.60
C GLY A 103 3.76 -23.66 17.59
N ILE A 104 4.48 -22.53 17.45
CA ILE A 104 5.51 -22.12 18.40
C ILE A 104 5.17 -20.73 18.95
N ARG A 105 5.04 -20.62 20.26
CA ARG A 105 4.85 -19.39 21.01
C ARG A 105 6.17 -18.96 21.64
N GLY A 106 6.78 -17.90 21.09
CA GLY A 106 7.92 -17.23 21.72
C GLY A 106 7.41 -16.28 22.82
N THR A 107 8.00 -16.36 24.00
CA THR A 107 7.75 -15.45 25.13
C THR A 107 8.93 -14.51 25.31
N ASP A 108 8.78 -13.49 26.15
CA ASP A 108 9.77 -12.45 26.39
C ASP A 108 11.20 -12.95 26.44
N GLY A 109 12.04 -12.35 25.62
CA GLY A 109 13.45 -12.66 25.48
C GLY A 109 13.78 -13.72 24.44
N ASN A 110 15.00 -13.66 23.94
CA ASN A 110 15.45 -14.48 22.83
C ASN A 110 15.65 -15.94 23.22
N PHE A 111 15.06 -16.84 22.49
CA PHE A 111 15.47 -18.25 22.45
C PHE A 111 16.34 -18.49 21.19
N PHE A 112 17.16 -19.55 21.22
CA PHE A 112 18.00 -19.88 20.06
C PHE A 112 17.25 -20.87 19.17
N LEU A 113 17.28 -20.61 17.85
CA LEU A 113 16.72 -21.48 16.84
C LEU A 113 17.81 -21.95 15.86
N PRO A 114 18.77 -22.76 16.30
CA PRO A 114 19.95 -23.13 15.50
C PRO A 114 19.61 -24.00 14.28
N ALA A 115 18.47 -24.63 14.30
CA ALA A 115 17.99 -25.45 13.18
C ALA A 115 16.47 -25.32 13.08
N PHE A 116 15.99 -24.91 11.90
CA PHE A 116 14.57 -24.77 11.60
C PHE A 116 14.36 -25.07 10.11
N GLU A 117 14.13 -26.34 9.78
CA GLU A 117 14.09 -26.82 8.41
C GLU A 117 13.11 -27.98 8.21
N GLU A 118 12.44 -28.05 7.04
CA GLU A 118 11.47 -29.06 6.67
C GLU A 118 10.32 -29.20 7.68
N ASN A 119 9.91 -28.12 8.33
CA ASN A 119 8.80 -28.14 9.27
C ASN A 119 7.51 -27.77 8.55
N HIS A 120 6.41 -28.41 8.92
CA HIS A 120 5.11 -28.17 8.36
C HIS A 120 4.13 -27.74 9.44
N PHE A 121 3.64 -26.50 9.37
CA PHE A 121 2.60 -25.94 10.23
C PHE A 121 1.28 -25.99 9.49
N ASP A 122 0.46 -26.98 9.82
CA ASP A 122 -0.80 -27.29 9.15
C ASP A 122 -2.00 -27.00 10.05
N GLY A 123 -2.79 -25.99 9.67
CA GLY A 123 -4.02 -25.61 10.36
C GLY A 123 -5.28 -26.34 9.90
N VAL A 124 -5.18 -27.28 8.96
CA VAL A 124 -6.33 -27.99 8.37
C VAL A 124 -7.09 -28.84 9.39
N GLY A 125 -8.40 -28.78 9.33
CA GLY A 125 -9.32 -29.58 10.09
C GLY A 125 -9.97 -28.86 11.26
N PRO A 126 -11.04 -29.38 11.84
CA PRO A 126 -11.71 -28.70 12.93
C PRO A 126 -10.77 -28.61 14.14
N LEU A 127 -10.38 -27.37 14.47
CA LEU A 127 -9.65 -27.11 15.71
C LEU A 127 -10.50 -27.56 16.90
N LYS A 128 -9.91 -28.29 17.84
CA LYS A 128 -10.58 -28.63 19.08
C LYS A 128 -10.84 -27.40 19.94
N GLY A 129 -11.83 -27.46 20.82
CA GLY A 129 -12.20 -26.34 21.68
C GLY A 129 -11.08 -25.90 22.64
N ILE A 130 -11.12 -24.67 23.06
CA ILE A 130 -10.25 -24.10 24.10
C ILE A 130 -11.03 -24.13 25.41
N CYS A 131 -10.69 -25.07 26.28
CA CYS A 131 -11.43 -25.28 27.53
C CYS A 131 -11.04 -24.31 28.67
N SER A 132 -9.92 -23.59 28.53
CA SER A 132 -9.52 -22.55 29.47
C SER A 132 -8.94 -21.37 28.72
N LEU A 133 -9.55 -20.21 28.85
CA LEU A 133 -9.12 -18.94 28.24
C LEU A 133 -8.07 -18.19 29.08
N GLU A 134 -7.86 -18.61 30.35
CA GLU A 134 -6.97 -17.87 31.25
C GLU A 134 -5.52 -17.75 30.75
N PRO A 135 -4.89 -18.79 30.15
CA PRO A 135 -3.56 -18.62 29.56
C PRO A 135 -3.54 -17.66 28.37
N LEU A 136 -4.63 -17.59 27.61
CA LEU A 136 -4.71 -16.75 26.40
C LEU A 136 -4.82 -15.26 26.73
N LYS A 137 -5.45 -14.91 27.87
CA LYS A 137 -5.66 -13.52 28.26
C LYS A 137 -4.34 -12.78 28.61
N THR A 138 -3.34 -13.52 29.06
CA THR A 138 -2.05 -12.96 29.48
C THR A 138 -0.94 -13.18 28.48
N ASP A 139 -1.04 -14.17 27.61
CA ASP A 139 0.04 -14.62 26.75
C ASP A 139 -0.11 -14.20 25.29
N ILE A 140 -1.27 -13.68 24.90
CA ILE A 140 -1.53 -13.25 23.52
C ILE A 140 -1.99 -11.79 23.53
N GLU A 141 -1.16 -10.94 22.96
CA GLU A 141 -1.56 -9.59 22.65
C GLU A 141 -2.46 -9.61 21.41
N ALA A 142 -3.65 -9.06 21.52
CA ALA A 142 -4.48 -8.92 20.33
C ALA A 142 -3.94 -7.83 19.46
N PRO A 143 -3.99 -7.98 18.15
CA PRO A 143 -3.90 -6.86 17.24
C PRO A 143 -4.98 -5.84 17.62
N GLU A 144 -4.61 -4.59 17.82
CA GLU A 144 -5.46 -3.49 18.30
C GLU A 144 -6.74 -3.26 17.49
N ALA A 145 -6.72 -3.68 16.25
CA ALA A 145 -7.88 -3.65 15.35
C ALA A 145 -9.15 -4.30 15.86
N TYR A 146 -9.07 -4.90 16.99
CA TYR A 146 -10.16 -5.69 17.51
C TYR A 146 -10.73 -5.12 18.82
N GLY A 147 -10.58 -3.82 19.04
CA GLY A 147 -11.29 -3.11 20.12
C GLY A 147 -10.90 -3.55 21.52
N GLY A 148 -9.65 -3.85 21.76
CA GLY A 148 -9.15 -4.14 23.13
C GLY A 148 -9.72 -5.41 23.79
N GLN A 149 -10.49 -6.22 23.07
CA GLN A 149 -11.06 -7.47 23.59
C GLN A 149 -10.31 -8.69 23.02
N SER A 150 -9.04 -8.78 23.34
CA SER A 150 -8.09 -9.74 22.80
C SER A 150 -8.53 -11.19 22.87
N SER A 151 -9.03 -11.63 24.02
CA SER A 151 -9.35 -13.03 24.25
C SER A 151 -10.61 -13.52 23.52
N GLN A 152 -11.61 -12.67 23.34
CA GLN A 152 -12.86 -13.08 22.67
C GLN A 152 -12.66 -13.23 21.17
N LEU A 153 -11.81 -12.43 20.57
CA LEU A 153 -11.65 -12.43 19.12
C LEU A 153 -10.69 -13.51 18.63
N ILE A 154 -9.61 -13.77 19.36
CA ILE A 154 -8.72 -14.89 19.08
C ILE A 154 -9.51 -16.20 19.12
N THR A 155 -10.38 -16.35 20.11
CA THR A 155 -11.32 -17.46 20.21
C THR A 155 -12.29 -17.48 19.03
N PHE A 156 -12.84 -16.33 18.65
CA PHE A 156 -13.80 -16.19 17.56
C PHE A 156 -13.18 -16.54 16.21
N VAL A 157 -11.98 -16.06 15.90
CA VAL A 157 -11.26 -16.41 14.65
C VAL A 157 -10.98 -17.90 14.60
N ALA A 158 -10.45 -18.51 15.64
CA ALA A 158 -10.18 -19.93 15.69
C ALA A 158 -11.46 -20.79 15.59
N TYR A 159 -12.55 -20.36 16.20
CA TYR A 159 -13.83 -21.08 16.15
C TYR A 159 -14.57 -20.97 14.81
N GLN A 160 -14.56 -19.79 14.22
CA GLN A 160 -15.26 -19.60 12.94
C GLN A 160 -14.54 -20.27 11.78
N THR A 161 -13.20 -20.39 11.85
CA THR A 161 -12.41 -20.95 10.75
C THR A 161 -12.21 -22.44 10.89
N GLY A 162 -12.24 -22.96 12.10
CA GLY A 162 -11.77 -24.29 12.41
C GLY A 162 -10.28 -24.50 12.14
N ARG A 163 -9.51 -23.40 11.98
CA ARG A 163 -8.08 -23.40 11.62
C ARG A 163 -7.20 -23.01 12.80
N GLY A 164 -5.92 -23.35 12.74
CA GLY A 164 -4.91 -22.87 13.66
C GLY A 164 -4.75 -21.35 13.56
N PHE A 165 -4.41 -20.71 14.69
CA PHE A 165 -4.28 -19.25 14.75
C PHE A 165 -2.96 -18.77 14.13
N ALA A 166 -1.81 -19.30 14.58
CA ALA A 166 -0.51 -18.96 14.03
C ALA A 166 0.47 -20.14 14.01
N GLY A 167 1.30 -20.18 12.97
CA GLY A 167 2.43 -21.13 12.94
C GLY A 167 3.51 -20.70 13.95
N LEU A 168 4.02 -19.49 13.81
CA LEU A 168 4.89 -18.85 14.80
C LEU A 168 4.19 -17.62 15.36
N TYR A 169 4.19 -17.48 16.67
CA TYR A 169 3.76 -16.27 17.38
C TYR A 169 4.89 -15.78 18.27
N LEU A 170 5.45 -14.62 17.96
CA LEU A 170 6.65 -14.07 18.58
C LEU A 170 6.35 -12.68 19.17
N ALA A 171 6.84 -12.41 20.38
CA ALA A 171 6.77 -11.10 20.99
C ALA A 171 8.12 -10.76 21.63
N ASN A 172 8.62 -9.55 21.37
CA ASN A 172 9.94 -9.08 21.80
C ASN A 172 11.07 -10.06 21.41
N TYR A 173 11.05 -10.54 20.18
CA TYR A 173 11.94 -11.62 19.73
C TYR A 173 12.56 -11.30 18.37
N SER A 174 13.87 -11.41 18.25
CA SER A 174 14.59 -11.31 16.98
C SER A 174 14.70 -12.68 16.32
N LEU A 175 14.02 -12.84 15.17
CA LEU A 175 14.00 -14.06 14.38
C LEU A 175 14.97 -13.92 13.20
N ASN A 176 15.87 -14.91 13.05
CA ASN A 176 16.72 -15.02 11.88
C ASN A 176 16.63 -16.43 11.30
N LEU A 177 15.93 -16.55 10.16
CA LEU A 177 15.81 -17.78 9.40
C LEU A 177 16.71 -17.72 8.18
N SER A 178 17.78 -18.51 8.20
CA SER A 178 18.75 -18.58 7.09
C SER A 178 18.18 -19.33 5.89
N ALA A 179 18.73 -19.04 4.72
CA ALA A 179 18.35 -19.66 3.45
C ALA A 179 18.41 -21.20 3.48
N LEU A 180 17.35 -21.81 2.95
CA LEU A 180 17.23 -23.25 2.77
C LEU A 180 17.02 -23.61 1.29
N PRO A 181 17.49 -24.78 0.82
CA PRO A 181 17.08 -25.30 -0.49
C PRO A 181 15.54 -25.44 -0.56
N PRO A 182 14.91 -25.23 -1.71
CA PRO A 182 13.45 -25.25 -1.83
C PRO A 182 12.77 -26.53 -1.30
N ALA A 183 13.44 -27.68 -1.40
CA ALA A 183 12.91 -28.96 -0.92
C ALA A 183 12.97 -29.14 0.62
N THR A 184 13.62 -28.22 1.33
CA THR A 184 13.81 -28.28 2.78
C THR A 184 13.28 -27.05 3.52
N GLN A 185 12.56 -26.18 2.81
CA GLN A 185 11.91 -25.01 3.38
C GLN A 185 10.80 -25.40 4.35
N ASN A 186 10.48 -24.48 5.25
CA ASN A 186 9.36 -24.63 6.15
C ASN A 186 8.05 -24.23 5.46
N GLU A 187 6.99 -24.97 5.73
CA GLU A 187 5.66 -24.74 5.18
C GLU A 187 4.68 -24.27 6.24
N PHE A 188 3.94 -23.21 5.93
CA PHE A 188 2.85 -22.70 6.75
C PHE A 188 1.57 -22.74 5.93
N SER A 189 0.62 -23.60 6.30
CA SER A 189 -0.59 -23.81 5.52
C SER A 189 -1.86 -23.78 6.36
N ASP A 190 -2.95 -23.26 5.76
CA ASP A 190 -4.30 -23.31 6.35
C ASP A 190 -4.41 -22.68 7.76
N LEU A 191 -3.62 -21.66 8.04
CA LEU A 191 -3.56 -20.91 9.28
C LEU A 191 -4.24 -19.53 9.13
N ALA A 192 -4.54 -18.86 10.24
CA ALA A 192 -4.90 -17.45 10.20
C ALA A 192 -3.66 -16.57 9.95
N TYR A 193 -2.55 -16.93 10.57
CA TYR A 193 -1.24 -16.30 10.34
C TYR A 193 -0.16 -17.38 10.18
N GLY A 194 0.70 -17.24 9.17
CA GLY A 194 1.88 -18.10 9.10
C GLY A 194 2.86 -17.71 10.20
N ILE A 195 3.37 -16.48 10.16
CA ILE A 195 4.23 -15.89 11.18
C ILE A 195 3.58 -14.58 11.67
N MET A 196 3.44 -14.46 12.96
CA MET A 196 2.95 -13.25 13.63
C MET A 196 4.00 -12.78 14.62
N ALA A 197 4.58 -11.61 14.41
CA ALA A 197 5.67 -11.09 15.20
C ALA A 197 5.39 -9.68 15.69
N TYR A 198 5.68 -9.44 16.97
CA TYR A 198 5.64 -8.13 17.61
C TYR A 198 7.02 -7.77 18.09
N ASP A 199 7.49 -6.60 17.72
CA ASP A 199 8.73 -6.01 18.19
C ASP A 199 9.97 -6.91 17.98
N GLY A 200 11.09 -6.34 17.68
CA GLY A 200 12.32 -7.09 17.41
C GLY A 200 12.70 -7.12 15.92
N ASN A 201 13.79 -7.78 15.61
CA ASN A 201 14.33 -7.87 14.26
C ASN A 201 13.92 -9.17 13.61
N ILE A 202 13.29 -9.11 12.46
CA ILE A 202 12.83 -10.29 11.71
C ILE A 202 13.61 -10.38 10.39
N THR A 203 14.28 -11.50 10.19
CA THR A 203 14.95 -11.83 8.92
C THR A 203 14.51 -13.21 8.47
N ILE A 204 13.93 -13.29 7.27
CA ILE A 204 13.53 -14.52 6.61
C ILE A 204 14.19 -14.54 5.23
N ASP A 205 15.17 -15.41 5.05
CA ASP A 205 15.91 -15.56 3.80
C ASP A 205 15.59 -16.92 3.18
N ARG A 206 14.74 -16.94 2.15
CA ARG A 206 14.38 -18.17 1.37
C ARG A 206 14.18 -19.41 2.23
N ASN A 207 13.50 -19.25 3.35
CA ASN A 207 13.36 -20.30 4.38
C ASN A 207 11.95 -20.88 4.46
N SER A 208 10.94 -20.11 4.10
CA SER A 208 9.54 -20.41 4.41
C SER A 208 8.63 -20.14 3.23
N ILE A 209 7.64 -20.99 3.03
CA ILE A 209 6.53 -20.82 2.08
C ILE A 209 5.20 -20.83 2.82
N PHE A 210 4.23 -20.09 2.27
CA PHE A 210 2.93 -19.86 2.89
C PHE A 210 1.82 -20.22 1.90
N SER A 211 0.85 -21.04 2.33
CA SER A 211 -0.24 -21.43 1.46
C SER A 211 -1.59 -21.44 2.18
N ASN A 212 -2.64 -21.05 1.44
CA ASN A 212 -4.03 -21.04 1.97
C ASN A 212 -4.19 -20.28 3.28
N ILE A 213 -3.40 -19.24 3.52
CA ILE A 213 -3.48 -18.43 4.74
C ILE A 213 -4.77 -17.63 4.72
N ALA A 214 -5.66 -17.99 5.63
CA ALA A 214 -7.03 -17.45 5.77
C ALA A 214 -7.86 -17.46 4.47
N ALA A 215 -7.49 -18.24 3.48
CA ALA A 215 -8.28 -18.44 2.28
C ALA A 215 -9.60 -19.15 2.65
N GLY A 216 -10.73 -18.46 2.52
CA GLY A 216 -12.08 -18.97 2.77
C GLY A 216 -13.01 -17.97 3.46
N ALA A 217 -14.20 -17.96 3.02
CA ALA A 217 -15.37 -17.08 3.01
C ALA A 217 -15.69 -16.12 4.17
N TYR A 218 -14.99 -16.04 5.28
CA TYR A 218 -15.46 -15.26 6.44
C TYR A 218 -14.39 -14.50 7.21
N PHE A 219 -13.27 -14.14 6.57
CA PHE A 219 -12.18 -13.58 7.33
C PHE A 219 -12.09 -12.08 7.30
N ASN A 220 -12.15 -11.58 8.51
CA ASN A 220 -11.61 -10.28 8.86
C ASN A 220 -10.18 -10.17 8.33
N ARG A 221 -10.02 -9.61 7.25
CA ARG A 221 -9.28 -8.51 6.65
C ARG A 221 -7.85 -8.26 7.18
N ARG A 222 -7.34 -9.04 8.14
CA ARG A 222 -6.03 -8.82 8.75
C ARG A 222 -5.19 -10.07 8.93
N THR A 223 -5.62 -11.16 8.36
CA THR A 223 -4.85 -12.39 8.36
C THR A 223 -3.81 -12.34 7.24
N ALA A 224 -2.59 -12.67 7.54
CA ALA A 224 -1.47 -12.57 6.60
C ALA A 224 -0.54 -13.78 6.70
N GLY A 225 0.16 -14.08 5.61
CA GLY A 225 1.26 -15.03 5.65
C GLY A 225 2.28 -14.60 6.70
N VAL A 226 2.71 -13.33 6.64
CA VAL A 226 3.55 -12.71 7.68
C VAL A 226 2.91 -11.42 8.15
N LEU A 227 2.68 -11.30 9.45
CA LEU A 227 2.34 -10.05 10.13
C LEU A 227 3.51 -9.65 11.04
N PHE A 228 4.05 -8.46 10.82
CA PHE A 228 5.01 -7.82 11.71
C PHE A 228 4.46 -6.49 12.22
N VAL A 229 4.50 -6.28 13.53
CA VAL A 229 4.05 -5.04 14.19
C VAL A 229 5.16 -4.52 15.07
N ASP A 230 5.64 -3.32 14.76
CA ASP A 230 6.64 -2.62 15.54
C ASP A 230 6.00 -1.57 16.44
N ARG A 231 6.11 -1.76 17.76
CA ARG A 231 5.51 -0.91 18.80
C ARG A 231 6.53 -0.31 19.74
N GLN A 232 7.82 -0.72 19.65
CA GLN A 232 8.79 -0.34 20.66
C GLN A 232 9.59 0.92 20.30
N PRO A 233 9.67 1.89 21.22
CA PRO A 233 10.48 3.10 21.01
C PRO A 233 12.00 2.89 21.18
N GLN A 234 12.47 1.68 21.44
CA GLN A 234 13.84 1.41 21.90
C GLN A 234 14.85 1.04 20.82
N GLY A 235 14.49 1.09 19.55
CA GLY A 235 15.45 0.82 18.46
C GLY A 235 14.73 0.72 17.13
N PRO A 236 15.42 0.99 16.02
CA PRO A 236 14.86 0.69 14.72
C PRO A 236 14.72 -0.82 14.60
N ASN A 237 13.50 -1.33 14.71
CA ASN A 237 13.26 -2.72 14.41
C ASN A 237 13.36 -2.93 12.89
N THR A 238 13.85 -4.07 12.50
CA THR A 238 14.09 -4.40 11.10
C THR A 238 13.24 -5.57 10.67
N PHE A 239 12.64 -5.45 9.50
CA PHE A 239 11.97 -6.54 8.82
C PHE A 239 12.64 -6.79 7.48
N SER A 240 13.17 -7.98 7.27
CA SER A 240 13.78 -8.39 6.00
C SER A 240 13.18 -9.71 5.53
N PHE A 241 12.65 -9.71 4.31
CA PHE A 241 12.18 -10.91 3.65
C PHE A 241 12.82 -11.03 2.27
N LEU A 242 13.60 -12.07 2.08
CA LEU A 242 14.15 -12.46 0.79
C LEU A 242 13.45 -13.72 0.31
N GLY A 243 12.65 -13.60 -0.73
CA GLY A 243 11.91 -14.71 -1.35
C GLY A 243 12.74 -15.55 -2.31
N ASN A 244 12.11 -16.58 -2.85
CA ASN A 244 12.74 -17.53 -3.78
C ASN A 244 12.85 -16.99 -5.23
N GLY A 245 12.30 -15.82 -5.51
CA GLY A 245 12.16 -15.29 -6.85
C GLY A 245 11.26 -16.20 -7.71
N GLN A 246 11.55 -16.29 -8.99
CA GLN A 246 10.79 -17.15 -9.92
C GLN A 246 10.99 -18.66 -9.69
N ALA A 247 11.86 -19.06 -8.76
CA ALA A 247 12.18 -20.48 -8.53
C ALA A 247 11.08 -21.22 -7.75
N ALA A 248 10.32 -20.53 -6.89
CA ALA A 248 9.21 -21.09 -6.14
C ALA A 248 8.24 -19.97 -5.72
N ILE A 249 6.96 -20.32 -5.54
CA ILE A 249 5.95 -19.41 -4.98
C ILE A 249 6.15 -19.34 -3.48
N ASP A 250 6.34 -18.11 -2.95
CA ASP A 250 6.52 -17.88 -1.52
C ASP A 250 5.17 -17.78 -0.80
N PHE A 251 4.16 -17.20 -1.46
CA PHE A 251 2.79 -17.08 -0.94
C PHE A 251 1.79 -17.54 -1.99
N ASP A 252 1.05 -18.60 -1.68
CA ASP A 252 0.05 -19.18 -2.57
C ASP A 252 -1.34 -19.12 -1.91
N ASN A 253 -2.31 -18.52 -2.60
CA ASN A 253 -3.70 -18.44 -2.15
C ASN A 253 -3.84 -17.87 -0.72
N CYS A 254 -3.17 -16.74 -0.45
CA CYS A 254 -3.22 -16.03 0.84
C CYS A 254 -4.10 -14.78 0.74
N VAL A 255 -4.88 -14.47 1.79
CA VAL A 255 -5.65 -13.21 1.83
C VAL A 255 -4.70 -12.02 1.79
N GLN A 256 -3.67 -12.00 2.64
CA GLN A 256 -2.56 -11.08 2.53
C GLN A 256 -1.25 -11.86 2.51
N GLY A 257 -0.33 -11.48 1.64
CA GLY A 257 1.02 -12.02 1.67
C GLY A 257 1.74 -11.52 2.91
N MET A 258 2.03 -10.24 2.97
CA MET A 258 2.72 -9.60 4.10
C MET A 258 1.99 -8.35 4.56
N GLN A 259 1.95 -8.16 5.88
CA GLN A 259 1.54 -6.92 6.51
C GLN A 259 2.62 -6.47 7.48
N ILE A 260 3.18 -5.29 7.23
CA ILE A 260 4.20 -4.67 8.06
C ILE A 260 3.62 -3.38 8.63
N ARG A 261 3.60 -3.27 9.95
CA ARG A 261 3.01 -2.13 10.64
C ARG A 261 4.03 -1.46 11.55
N SER A 262 4.20 -0.15 11.38
CA SER A 262 4.93 0.70 12.29
C SER A 262 3.94 1.49 13.15
N GLU A 263 3.90 1.21 14.45
CA GLU A 263 2.99 1.87 15.41
C GLU A 263 3.67 2.95 16.23
N GLN A 264 4.98 3.20 16.00
CA GLN A 264 5.76 4.16 16.77
C GLN A 264 6.11 5.41 15.96
N ALA A 265 5.80 6.56 16.55
CA ALA A 265 6.24 7.86 16.02
C ALA A 265 7.73 8.13 16.22
N ALA A 266 8.41 7.34 17.05
CA ALA A 266 9.72 7.69 17.57
C ALA A 266 10.87 6.85 17.00
N ALA A 267 10.58 5.74 16.33
CA ALA A 267 11.61 4.86 15.77
C ALA A 267 11.14 4.28 14.43
N PRO A 268 11.82 4.59 13.33
CA PRO A 268 11.41 4.07 12.03
C PRO A 268 11.60 2.55 11.95
N THR A 269 10.59 1.87 11.43
CA THR A 269 10.70 0.45 11.08
C THR A 269 11.42 0.34 9.73
N ARG A 270 12.55 -0.38 9.69
CA ARG A 270 13.28 -0.63 8.44
C ARG A 270 12.78 -1.88 7.76
N VAL A 271 12.38 -1.77 6.49
CA VAL A 271 11.79 -2.86 5.73
C VAL A 271 12.56 -3.14 4.45
N GLY A 272 12.88 -4.41 4.22
CA GLY A 272 13.42 -4.91 2.96
C GLY A 272 12.64 -6.15 2.52
N ILE A 273 11.90 -6.06 1.41
CA ILE A 273 11.15 -7.18 0.83
C ILE A 273 11.58 -7.34 -0.61
N THR A 274 12.25 -8.44 -0.93
CA THR A 274 12.82 -8.63 -2.26
C THR A 274 12.64 -10.05 -2.77
N HIS A 275 12.57 -10.19 -4.10
CA HIS A 275 12.53 -11.46 -4.81
C HIS A 275 11.40 -12.40 -4.36
N THR A 276 10.28 -11.83 -3.92
CA THR A 276 9.13 -12.60 -3.46
C THR A 276 8.17 -12.89 -4.61
N THR A 277 7.70 -14.12 -4.70
CA THR A 277 6.65 -14.50 -5.65
C THR A 277 5.36 -14.82 -4.89
N MET A 278 4.29 -14.10 -5.21
CA MET A 278 2.97 -14.26 -4.62
C MET A 278 1.96 -14.60 -5.70
N ASP A 279 1.22 -15.68 -5.54
CA ASP A 279 0.16 -16.10 -6.47
C ASP A 279 -1.17 -16.27 -5.72
N GLY A 280 -2.25 -15.85 -6.34
CA GLY A 280 -3.57 -15.96 -5.74
C GLY A 280 -3.72 -15.17 -4.44
N VAL A 281 -3.06 -14.03 -4.30
CA VAL A 281 -3.24 -13.15 -3.14
C VAL A 281 -4.34 -12.13 -3.38
N GLN A 282 -4.93 -11.63 -2.31
CA GLN A 282 -5.83 -10.49 -2.36
C GLN A 282 -5.07 -9.18 -2.19
N THR A 283 -4.21 -9.10 -1.19
CA THR A 283 -3.23 -8.03 -1.01
C THR A 283 -1.85 -8.65 -0.92
N GLY A 284 -0.93 -8.25 -1.80
CA GLY A 284 0.43 -8.77 -1.77
C GLY A 284 1.18 -8.24 -0.55
N ILE A 285 1.54 -6.97 -0.57
CA ILE A 285 2.33 -6.31 0.48
C ILE A 285 1.57 -5.08 0.98
N PHE A 286 1.32 -5.03 2.27
CA PHE A 286 0.71 -3.88 2.94
C PHE A 286 1.67 -3.28 3.97
N LEU A 287 2.10 -2.04 3.72
CA LEU A 287 2.93 -1.25 4.62
C LEU A 287 2.04 -0.22 5.31
N ASP A 288 2.01 -0.22 6.63
CA ASP A 288 1.13 0.61 7.47
C ASP A 288 1.99 1.45 8.44
N ALA A 289 2.22 2.72 8.11
CA ALA A 289 2.98 3.67 8.94
C ALA A 289 2.02 4.58 9.73
N ARG A 290 1.64 4.18 10.93
CA ARG A 290 0.58 4.86 11.70
C ARG A 290 0.96 6.20 12.29
N PHE A 291 2.22 6.42 12.63
CA PHE A 291 2.65 7.59 13.39
C PHE A 291 3.86 8.31 12.80
N GLY A 292 4.05 8.24 11.49
CA GLY A 292 5.05 9.05 10.80
C GLY A 292 6.50 8.69 11.11
N GLY A 293 6.82 7.42 11.27
CA GLY A 293 8.17 6.97 11.59
C GLY A 293 8.62 5.74 10.81
N GLY A 294 7.97 5.41 9.69
CA GLY A 294 8.39 4.28 8.86
C GLY A 294 9.47 4.67 7.87
N GLU A 295 10.67 4.14 8.02
CA GLU A 295 11.69 4.13 6.98
C GLU A 295 11.58 2.81 6.20
N PHE A 296 10.93 2.83 5.04
CA PHE A 296 10.81 1.66 4.17
C PHE A 296 11.76 1.81 2.98
N PHE A 297 13.08 1.63 3.22
CA PHE A 297 14.14 2.08 2.32
C PHE A 297 14.75 1.10 1.35
N GLY A 298 15.21 1.69 0.21
CA GLY A 298 16.14 1.12 -0.72
C GLY A 298 17.49 1.83 -0.94
N THR A 299 17.71 3.02 -0.46
CA THR A 299 18.85 3.84 -0.84
C THR A 299 20.10 3.63 0.01
N GLY A 300 20.63 2.47 0.23
CA GLY A 300 22.01 2.23 0.67
C GLY A 300 22.65 3.11 1.77
N THR A 301 22.00 4.15 2.21
CA THR A 301 22.51 5.10 3.21
C THR A 301 22.26 4.68 4.65
N HIS A 302 21.33 3.75 4.89
CA HIS A 302 20.93 3.30 6.22
C HIS A 302 21.06 1.77 6.42
N GLY A 303 22.13 1.15 6.00
CA GLY A 303 22.46 -0.19 6.47
C GLY A 303 21.96 -1.37 5.62
N GLY A 304 21.72 -1.19 4.32
CA GLY A 304 21.56 -2.32 3.39
C GLY A 304 20.14 -2.85 3.22
N PHE A 305 19.11 -2.11 3.63
CA PHE A 305 17.72 -2.43 3.31
C PHE A 305 17.34 -1.88 1.93
N THR A 306 16.56 -2.67 1.17
CA THR A 306 16.30 -2.44 -0.26
C THR A 306 14.89 -1.94 -0.57
N GLY A 307 14.06 -1.64 0.45
CA GLY A 307 12.65 -1.29 0.24
C GLY A 307 11.83 -2.48 -0.26
N VAL A 308 10.87 -2.23 -1.14
CA VAL A 308 10.05 -3.27 -1.78
C VAL A 308 10.47 -3.40 -3.24
N LYS A 309 11.26 -4.44 -3.54
CA LYS A 309 11.97 -4.54 -4.81
C LYS A 309 11.97 -5.93 -5.42
N ASP A 310 11.94 -6.01 -6.76
CA ASP A 310 12.07 -7.27 -7.51
C ASP A 310 11.04 -8.34 -7.09
N ASN A 311 9.79 -7.96 -6.76
CA ASN A 311 8.74 -8.89 -6.38
C ASN A 311 7.78 -9.14 -7.55
N ILE A 312 7.19 -10.35 -7.59
CA ILE A 312 6.14 -10.74 -8.53
C ILE A 312 4.86 -11.02 -7.73
N ILE A 313 3.81 -10.28 -8.02
CA ILE A 313 2.57 -10.32 -7.25
C ILE A 313 1.38 -10.50 -8.19
N ASP A 314 0.74 -11.67 -8.12
CA ASP A 314 -0.53 -11.94 -8.80
C ASP A 314 -1.68 -11.78 -7.82
N ALA A 315 -2.23 -10.56 -7.77
CA ALA A 315 -3.34 -10.21 -6.91
C ALA A 315 -4.67 -10.52 -7.62
N ASN A 316 -5.04 -11.80 -7.63
CA ASN A 316 -6.18 -12.33 -8.38
C ASN A 316 -7.12 -13.22 -7.54
N LEU A 317 -6.95 -13.27 -6.21
CA LEU A 317 -7.79 -14.07 -5.34
C LEU A 317 -9.24 -13.59 -5.41
N GLY A 318 -10.06 -14.35 -6.10
CA GLY A 318 -11.48 -14.10 -6.24
C GLY A 318 -12.22 -14.33 -4.92
N ALA A 319 -12.28 -13.33 -4.06
CA ALA A 319 -13.16 -13.39 -2.90
C ALA A 319 -14.60 -13.06 -3.32
N PRO A 320 -15.58 -13.86 -2.91
CA PRO A 320 -16.97 -13.50 -3.09
C PRO A 320 -17.32 -12.37 -2.10
N GLN A 321 -17.32 -11.14 -2.55
CA GLN A 321 -17.80 -9.96 -1.85
C GLN A 321 -16.80 -9.19 -0.95
N LEU A 322 -16.65 -7.92 -1.25
CA LEU A 322 -16.27 -6.80 -0.38
C LEU A 322 -14.79 -6.46 -0.17
N ILE A 323 -13.83 -6.97 -0.91
CA ILE A 323 -12.44 -6.68 -0.61
C ILE A 323 -11.69 -6.16 -1.84
N THR A 324 -10.98 -5.05 -1.65
CA THR A 324 -10.09 -4.46 -2.64
C THR A 324 -8.86 -5.33 -2.83
N ASN A 325 -8.58 -5.72 -4.05
CA ASN A 325 -7.31 -6.35 -4.39
C ASN A 325 -6.23 -5.26 -4.49
N ALA A 326 -5.09 -5.47 -3.90
CA ALA A 326 -3.95 -4.58 -4.04
C ALA A 326 -2.66 -5.37 -4.24
N GLY A 327 -1.80 -4.92 -5.15
CA GLY A 327 -0.47 -5.50 -5.27
C GLY A 327 0.40 -5.06 -4.11
N ILE A 328 0.76 -3.78 -4.09
CA ILE A 328 1.54 -3.15 -3.01
C ILE A 328 0.78 -1.90 -2.56
N SER A 329 0.49 -1.82 -1.29
CA SER A 329 -0.17 -0.66 -0.68
C SER A 329 0.68 -0.11 0.45
N PHE A 330 0.98 1.17 0.37
CA PHE A 330 1.59 1.94 1.45
C PHE A 330 0.58 2.93 2.01
N MET A 331 0.37 2.88 3.31
CA MET A 331 -0.51 3.79 4.01
C MET A 331 0.28 4.59 5.04
N ASP A 332 0.19 5.92 4.95
CA ASP A 332 0.79 6.84 5.90
C ASP A 332 -0.29 7.71 6.55
N TYR A 333 -0.40 7.64 7.86
CA TYR A 333 -1.32 8.48 8.61
C TYR A 333 -0.79 9.89 8.84
N SER A 334 0.48 10.10 8.57
CA SER A 334 1.19 11.36 8.80
C SER A 334 2.21 11.62 7.69
N PRO A 335 1.76 11.92 6.47
CA PRO A 335 2.66 12.22 5.37
C PRO A 335 3.68 13.32 5.73
N GLY A 336 4.94 13.11 5.40
CA GLY A 336 6.02 14.06 5.64
C GLY A 336 7.22 13.49 6.39
N PHE A 337 7.18 12.22 6.80
CA PHE A 337 8.24 11.60 7.61
C PHE A 337 8.58 10.17 7.21
N SER A 338 7.92 9.63 6.21
CA SER A 338 8.19 8.27 5.72
C SER A 338 8.91 8.34 4.39
N GLU A 339 9.98 7.59 4.23
CA GLU A 339 10.63 7.40 2.94
C GLU A 339 10.37 5.96 2.49
N VAL A 340 9.77 5.79 1.31
CA VAL A 340 9.40 4.48 0.76
C VAL A 340 9.92 4.37 -0.66
N GLU A 341 10.72 3.33 -0.93
CA GLU A 341 11.09 2.97 -2.30
C GLU A 341 10.35 1.69 -2.72
N ILE A 342 9.64 1.77 -3.84
CA ILE A 342 8.94 0.64 -4.46
C ILE A 342 9.44 0.53 -5.90
N SER A 343 10.30 -0.44 -6.19
CA SER A 343 10.97 -0.52 -7.49
C SER A 343 11.05 -1.94 -8.06
N ASP A 344 11.13 -2.02 -9.38
CA ASP A 344 11.37 -3.26 -10.12
C ASP A 344 10.35 -4.39 -9.81
N ASN A 345 9.13 -4.05 -9.37
CA ASN A 345 8.11 -5.05 -9.09
C ASN A 345 7.22 -5.32 -10.31
N GLU A 346 6.78 -6.56 -10.46
CA GLU A 346 5.74 -6.97 -11.40
C GLU A 346 4.45 -7.26 -10.63
N VAL A 347 3.40 -6.48 -10.90
CA VAL A 347 2.09 -6.62 -10.24
C VAL A 347 1.02 -6.90 -11.28
N ASN A 348 0.38 -8.05 -11.18
CA ASN A 348 -0.75 -8.43 -12.01
C ASN A 348 -2.02 -8.37 -11.16
N LEU A 349 -2.86 -7.37 -11.42
CA LEU A 349 -4.10 -7.15 -10.70
C LEU A 349 -5.28 -7.60 -11.54
N SER A 350 -6.06 -8.54 -11.02
CA SER A 350 -7.28 -9.01 -11.66
C SER A 350 -8.44 -8.99 -10.67
N TYR A 351 -9.54 -8.38 -11.07
CA TYR A 351 -10.74 -8.33 -10.24
C TYR A 351 -11.88 -9.13 -10.89
N ALA A 352 -12.49 -10.06 -10.16
CA ALA A 352 -13.43 -11.02 -10.77
C ALA A 352 -14.89 -10.55 -10.83
N LEU A 353 -15.34 -9.58 -10.02
CA LEU A 353 -16.77 -9.25 -9.88
C LEU A 353 -17.00 -7.80 -9.36
N GLY A 354 -16.89 -6.79 -10.20
CA GLY A 354 -17.59 -5.49 -10.04
C GLY A 354 -17.48 -4.80 -8.67
N GLY A 355 -16.33 -4.82 -8.02
CA GLY A 355 -16.04 -4.05 -6.81
C GLY A 355 -15.08 -2.90 -7.10
N SER A 356 -15.24 -1.80 -6.41
CA SER A 356 -14.41 -0.62 -6.55
C SER A 356 -13.27 -0.60 -5.50
N GLY A 357 -12.17 0.07 -5.80
CA GLY A 357 -11.08 0.34 -4.86
C GLY A 357 -9.84 -0.54 -4.99
N SER A 358 -9.57 -1.15 -6.15
CA SER A 358 -8.36 -1.94 -6.38
C SER A 358 -7.23 -1.09 -6.96
N ALA A 359 -6.00 -1.28 -6.45
CA ALA A 359 -4.82 -0.58 -6.95
C ALA A 359 -3.62 -1.53 -7.11
N GLY A 360 -2.87 -1.37 -8.20
CA GLY A 360 -1.64 -2.12 -8.41
C GLY A 360 -0.58 -1.74 -7.37
N ILE A 361 -0.15 -0.49 -7.37
CA ILE A 361 0.75 0.09 -6.37
C ILE A 361 0.17 1.43 -5.94
N ALA A 362 -0.09 1.59 -4.65
CA ALA A 362 -0.67 2.83 -4.13
C ALA A 362 -0.02 3.32 -2.83
N GLY A 363 0.24 4.62 -2.79
CA GLY A 363 0.54 5.38 -1.57
C GLY A 363 -0.67 6.20 -1.14
N ILE A 364 -1.14 6.04 0.09
CA ILE A 364 -2.33 6.71 0.60
C ILE A 364 -2.00 7.38 1.93
N GLY A 365 -2.08 8.73 1.97
CA GLY A 365 -2.00 9.50 3.21
C GLY A 365 -3.36 9.73 3.85
N LEU A 366 -3.43 9.73 5.16
CA LEU A 366 -4.69 9.97 5.88
C LEU A 366 -4.98 11.45 6.06
N VAL A 367 -3.96 12.23 6.41
CA VAL A 367 -4.08 13.66 6.65
C VAL A 367 -3.45 14.44 5.51
N PRO A 368 -4.24 15.07 4.63
CA PRO A 368 -3.68 15.85 3.53
C PRO A 368 -2.87 17.05 4.04
N GLY A 369 -1.75 17.30 3.41
CA GLY A 369 -1.13 18.61 3.43
C GLY A 369 -0.09 18.91 4.51
N SER A 370 0.60 17.95 5.10
CA SER A 370 1.88 18.25 5.72
C SER A 370 2.95 18.28 4.61
N ASP A 371 3.33 19.49 4.18
CA ASP A 371 4.51 19.65 3.33
C ASP A 371 5.77 19.44 4.21
N PRO A 372 6.54 18.36 4.03
CA PRO A 372 7.73 18.09 4.83
C PRO A 372 8.85 19.09 4.55
N GLY A 373 8.62 20.01 3.62
CA GLY A 373 9.61 20.98 3.18
C GLY A 373 10.42 20.50 1.96
N PRO A 374 11.16 21.41 1.34
CA PRO A 374 11.92 21.10 0.15
C PRO A 374 13.03 20.08 0.45
N GLY A 375 13.11 19.04 -0.37
CA GLY A 375 14.18 18.05 -0.34
C GLY A 375 13.87 16.72 0.33
N VAL A 376 12.66 16.53 0.82
CA VAL A 376 12.23 15.22 1.34
C VAL A 376 11.36 14.51 0.30
N VAL A 377 11.76 13.30 -0.10
CA VAL A 377 10.94 12.40 -0.92
C VAL A 377 10.27 11.40 -0.02
N GLU A 378 8.96 11.34 -0.05
CA GLU A 378 8.21 10.41 0.80
C GLU A 378 8.01 9.06 0.16
N VAL A 379 7.62 9.03 -1.10
CA VAL A 379 7.36 7.81 -1.85
C VAL A 379 8.02 7.90 -3.20
N ASP A 380 8.87 6.94 -3.52
CA ASP A 380 9.50 6.80 -4.84
C ASP A 380 9.07 5.48 -5.49
N ILE A 381 8.18 5.57 -6.46
CA ILE A 381 7.66 4.43 -7.22
C ILE A 381 8.31 4.45 -8.60
N HIS A 382 9.24 3.51 -8.87
CA HIS A 382 9.95 3.52 -10.14
C HIS A 382 10.23 2.12 -10.69
N ASP A 383 10.37 2.03 -12.00
CA ASP A 383 10.73 0.81 -12.73
C ASP A 383 9.77 -0.39 -12.48
N ASN A 384 8.53 -0.11 -12.03
CA ASN A 384 7.54 -1.15 -11.80
C ASN A 384 6.71 -1.45 -13.05
N ARG A 385 6.19 -2.66 -13.11
CA ARG A 385 5.26 -3.10 -14.13
C ARG A 385 3.93 -3.50 -13.50
N VAL A 386 2.84 -2.83 -13.91
CA VAL A 386 1.49 -3.10 -13.40
C VAL A 386 0.58 -3.50 -14.54
N THR A 387 -0.08 -4.63 -14.41
CA THR A 387 -1.08 -5.12 -15.37
C THR A 387 -2.46 -5.13 -14.72
N LEU A 388 -3.42 -4.44 -15.33
CA LEU A 388 -4.80 -4.38 -14.87
C LEU A 388 -5.71 -5.21 -15.78
N SER A 389 -6.58 -6.01 -15.18
CA SER A 389 -7.58 -6.80 -15.90
C SER A 389 -8.88 -6.91 -15.09
N ASN A 390 -10.00 -7.17 -15.79
CA ASN A 390 -11.29 -7.44 -15.15
C ASN A 390 -11.80 -6.33 -14.20
N ASP A 391 -11.85 -5.09 -14.67
CA ASP A 391 -12.33 -3.91 -13.91
C ASP A 391 -11.46 -3.53 -12.68
N ALA A 392 -10.16 -3.87 -12.69
CA ALA A 392 -9.19 -3.33 -11.74
C ALA A 392 -9.03 -1.81 -11.92
N GLU A 393 -9.08 -1.04 -10.83
CA GLU A 393 -9.35 0.41 -10.93
C GLU A 393 -8.13 1.26 -11.25
N VAL A 394 -7.05 1.16 -10.48
CA VAL A 394 -5.90 2.07 -10.56
C VAL A 394 -4.61 1.30 -10.75
N GLY A 395 -3.77 1.73 -11.68
CA GLY A 395 -2.44 1.15 -11.87
C GLY A 395 -1.47 1.62 -10.80
N LEU A 396 -1.08 2.89 -10.85
CA LEU A 396 -0.20 3.55 -9.90
C LEU A 396 -0.93 4.73 -9.28
N GLY A 397 -0.90 4.87 -7.96
CA GLY A 397 -1.67 5.91 -7.29
C GLY A 397 -0.95 6.60 -6.13
N LEU A 398 -1.12 7.92 -6.03
CA LEU A 398 -0.78 8.73 -4.86
C LEU A 398 -2.02 9.49 -4.41
N GLY A 399 -2.40 9.30 -3.17
CA GLY A 399 -3.52 10.01 -2.53
C GLY A 399 -3.09 10.64 -1.23
N SER A 400 -3.24 11.95 -1.09
CA SER A 400 -2.81 12.73 0.09
C SER A 400 -1.31 12.58 0.43
N HIS A 401 -0.46 12.27 -0.57
CA HIS A 401 0.99 12.18 -0.43
C HIS A 401 1.67 13.34 -1.16
N PRO A 402 2.12 14.38 -0.47
CA PRO A 402 2.98 15.40 -1.05
C PRO A 402 4.39 14.85 -1.31
N ASN A 403 5.12 15.46 -2.24
CA ASN A 403 6.50 15.11 -2.60
C ASN A 403 6.71 13.64 -3.01
N GLY A 404 5.69 12.97 -3.55
CA GLY A 404 5.78 11.62 -4.08
C GLY A 404 6.27 11.61 -5.54
N TRP A 405 7.02 10.59 -5.91
CA TRP A 405 7.52 10.39 -7.25
C TRP A 405 7.00 9.11 -7.87
N ILE A 406 6.44 9.24 -9.07
CA ILE A 406 6.12 8.10 -9.95
C ILE A 406 6.96 8.29 -11.21
N ARG A 407 8.05 7.56 -11.35
CA ARG A 407 9.03 7.85 -12.38
C ARG A 407 9.68 6.60 -12.99
N ASN A 408 10.15 6.76 -14.21
CA ASN A 408 11.04 5.81 -14.84
C ASN A 408 12.49 6.29 -14.73
N ASN A 409 13.35 5.45 -14.20
CA ASN A 409 14.79 5.69 -14.07
C ASN A 409 15.64 4.96 -15.12
N SER A 410 15.06 4.16 -16.01
CA SER A 410 15.83 3.44 -16.99
C SER A 410 16.40 4.42 -18.02
N GLY A 411 17.64 4.80 -17.84
CA GLY A 411 18.37 5.67 -18.76
C GLY A 411 18.25 5.22 -20.21
N GLY A 412 17.32 5.82 -20.93
CA GLY A 412 17.25 5.78 -22.40
C GLY A 412 16.75 4.50 -23.07
N ASN A 413 16.43 3.44 -22.35
CA ASN A 413 15.80 2.24 -22.95
C ASN A 413 14.32 2.17 -22.58
N ALA A 414 13.46 2.47 -23.52
CA ALA A 414 12.00 2.49 -23.41
C ALA A 414 11.34 1.12 -23.02
N THR A 415 12.11 0.13 -22.69
CA THR A 415 11.64 -1.23 -22.40
C THR A 415 11.73 -1.64 -20.93
N ALA A 416 12.22 -0.77 -20.05
CA ALA A 416 12.39 -1.09 -18.64
C ALA A 416 12.01 0.12 -17.74
N GLY A 417 10.75 0.54 -17.74
CA GLY A 417 10.29 1.62 -16.91
C GLY A 417 8.92 1.34 -16.33
N ASN A 418 8.39 2.22 -15.44
CA ASN A 418 7.02 2.08 -14.98
C ASN A 418 6.07 1.96 -16.16
N GLY A 419 5.48 0.78 -16.30
CA GLY A 419 4.49 0.47 -17.31
C GLY A 419 3.19 0.09 -16.64
N VAL A 420 2.08 0.73 -17.06
CA VAL A 420 0.72 0.35 -16.69
C VAL A 420 0.02 -0.17 -17.92
N PHE A 421 -0.47 -1.40 -17.86
CA PHE A 421 -1.16 -2.07 -18.96
C PHE A 421 -2.59 -2.39 -18.56
N VAL A 422 -3.58 -1.73 -19.17
CA VAL A 422 -5.00 -2.00 -18.97
C VAL A 422 -5.46 -2.98 -20.06
N LEU A 423 -5.55 -4.26 -19.72
CA LEU A 423 -5.84 -5.33 -20.68
C LEU A 423 -7.33 -5.54 -20.91
N SER A 424 -8.16 -5.45 -19.87
CA SER A 424 -9.60 -5.72 -19.99
C SER A 424 -10.39 -5.05 -18.88
N GLY A 425 -11.70 -4.91 -19.06
CA GLY A 425 -12.60 -4.29 -18.09
C GLY A 425 -12.64 -2.75 -18.21
N ASN A 426 -13.23 -2.09 -17.22
CA ASN A 426 -13.32 -0.64 -17.12
C ASN A 426 -12.45 -0.19 -15.93
N SER A 427 -11.23 0.21 -16.21
CA SER A 427 -10.35 0.77 -15.19
C SER A 427 -10.68 2.24 -14.93
N TRP A 428 -10.41 2.72 -13.71
CA TRP A 428 -10.62 4.10 -13.31
C TRP A 428 -9.49 5.00 -13.83
N ALA A 429 -8.24 4.67 -13.47
CA ALA A 429 -7.07 5.43 -13.93
C ALA A 429 -5.84 4.53 -14.15
N GLY A 430 -5.00 4.91 -15.12
CA GLY A 430 -3.67 4.30 -15.27
C GLY A 430 -2.73 4.78 -14.18
N ILE A 431 -2.50 6.10 -14.10
CA ILE A 431 -1.77 6.77 -13.02
C ILE A 431 -2.71 7.80 -12.39
N GLN A 432 -2.78 7.79 -11.07
CA GLN A 432 -3.64 8.68 -10.31
C GLN A 432 -2.85 9.49 -9.27
N VAL A 433 -3.07 10.81 -9.22
CA VAL A 433 -2.50 11.73 -8.21
C VAL A 433 -3.62 12.61 -7.68
N ILE A 434 -4.10 12.31 -6.47
CA ILE A 434 -5.34 12.89 -5.95
C ILE A 434 -5.22 13.38 -4.51
N ALA A 435 -6.26 14.09 -4.05
CA ALA A 435 -6.48 14.45 -2.67
C ALA A 435 -5.30 15.24 -2.06
N GLU A 436 -4.91 16.33 -2.74
CA GLU A 436 -3.85 17.24 -2.28
C GLU A 436 -2.43 16.62 -2.21
N SER A 437 -2.20 15.66 -3.08
CA SER A 437 -0.86 15.14 -3.33
C SER A 437 -0.03 16.22 -4.06
N ASN A 438 0.47 17.19 -3.33
CA ASN A 438 1.17 18.36 -3.88
C ASN A 438 2.66 18.08 -4.12
N ASN A 439 3.29 18.89 -5.01
CA ASN A 439 4.72 18.81 -5.31
C ASN A 439 5.19 17.45 -5.85
N ASN A 440 4.35 16.72 -6.55
CA ASN A 440 4.68 15.39 -7.06
C ASN A 440 5.39 15.44 -8.41
N LEU A 441 6.23 14.44 -8.65
CA LEU A 441 6.85 14.18 -9.95
C LEU A 441 6.25 12.90 -10.56
N VAL A 442 5.60 13.04 -11.72
CA VAL A 442 5.14 11.92 -12.55
C VAL A 442 5.85 12.01 -13.89
N ALA A 443 6.89 11.21 -14.08
CA ALA A 443 7.77 11.40 -15.23
C ALA A 443 8.17 10.10 -15.94
N CYS A 444 8.16 10.13 -17.26
CA CYS A 444 8.67 9.07 -18.12
C CYS A 444 7.95 7.72 -17.94
N ASN A 445 6.70 7.76 -17.53
CA ASN A 445 5.90 6.55 -17.41
C ASN A 445 5.20 6.23 -18.73
N GLN A 446 4.91 4.95 -18.94
CA GLN A 446 4.11 4.50 -20.05
C GLN A 446 2.82 3.89 -19.55
N VAL A 447 1.69 4.42 -19.98
CA VAL A 447 0.36 3.84 -19.76
C VAL A 447 -0.18 3.39 -21.10
N THR A 448 -0.49 2.11 -21.22
CA THR A 448 -1.08 1.53 -22.43
C THR A 448 -2.40 0.86 -22.08
N ALA A 449 -3.49 1.35 -22.64
CA ALA A 449 -4.82 0.81 -22.43
C ALA A 449 -5.34 0.11 -23.69
N LEU A 450 -5.86 -1.10 -23.53
CA LEU A 450 -6.60 -1.84 -24.56
C LEU A 450 -8.11 -1.73 -24.37
N SER A 451 -8.56 -1.38 -23.19
CA SER A 451 -9.96 -1.15 -22.81
C SER A 451 -10.12 0.26 -22.24
N ALA A 452 -11.37 0.69 -22.06
CA ALA A 452 -11.67 2.04 -21.63
C ALA A 452 -11.14 2.30 -20.21
N VAL A 453 -10.55 3.49 -20.06
CA VAL A 453 -10.18 4.07 -18.77
C VAL A 453 -11.12 5.24 -18.51
N THR A 454 -11.83 5.21 -17.39
CA THR A 454 -12.96 6.12 -17.14
C THR A 454 -12.51 7.55 -16.89
N GLU A 455 -11.62 7.77 -15.91
CA GLU A 455 -11.16 9.12 -15.58
C GLU A 455 -10.01 9.55 -16.48
N GLY A 456 -8.94 8.77 -16.56
CA GLY A 456 -7.84 9.10 -17.44
C GLY A 456 -6.65 8.16 -17.34
N LEU A 457 -5.88 8.07 -18.43
CA LEU A 457 -4.59 7.37 -18.37
C LEU A 457 -3.66 8.05 -17.37
N LEU A 458 -3.74 9.38 -17.27
CA LEU A 458 -3.20 10.20 -16.19
C LEU A 458 -4.34 11.02 -15.58
N HIS A 459 -4.69 10.77 -14.34
CA HIS A 459 -5.72 11.50 -13.60
C HIS A 459 -5.10 12.30 -12.46
N VAL A 460 -5.32 13.61 -12.45
CA VAL A 460 -4.79 14.55 -11.46
C VAL A 460 -5.92 15.35 -10.85
N ASN A 461 -6.07 15.27 -9.53
CA ASN A 461 -7.18 15.91 -8.83
C ASN A 461 -6.65 16.61 -7.56
N ARG A 462 -6.87 17.92 -7.43
CA ARG A 462 -6.46 18.75 -6.28
C ARG A 462 -4.98 18.56 -5.89
N SER A 463 -4.09 18.60 -6.86
CA SER A 463 -2.66 18.35 -6.63
C SER A 463 -1.85 19.50 -7.26
N GLN A 464 -1.45 20.44 -6.41
CA GLN A 464 -0.73 21.66 -6.82
C GLN A 464 0.77 21.40 -6.99
N ASN A 465 1.43 22.24 -7.80
CA ASN A 465 2.88 22.18 -8.05
C ASN A 465 3.39 20.83 -8.59
N GLY A 466 2.52 20.01 -9.16
CA GLY A 466 2.90 18.72 -9.74
C GLY A 466 3.68 18.88 -11.04
N GLN A 467 4.66 18.04 -11.28
CA GLN A 467 5.38 17.94 -12.56
C GLN A 467 5.01 16.65 -13.27
N PHE A 468 4.40 16.78 -14.45
CA PHE A 468 3.92 15.68 -15.28
C PHE A 468 4.68 15.71 -16.60
N LEU A 469 5.78 14.96 -16.69
CA LEU A 469 6.80 15.13 -17.70
C LEU A 469 7.03 13.86 -18.51
N ARG A 470 7.01 13.96 -19.84
CA ARG A 470 7.42 12.87 -20.77
C ARG A 470 6.68 11.54 -20.59
N ASN A 471 5.44 11.58 -20.08
CA ASN A 471 4.64 10.36 -20.00
C ASN A 471 4.04 10.02 -21.38
N VAL A 472 3.92 8.73 -21.67
CA VAL A 472 3.25 8.20 -22.86
C VAL A 472 1.91 7.62 -22.44
N LEU A 473 0.83 8.21 -22.96
CA LEU A 473 -0.55 7.92 -22.58
C LEU A 473 -1.28 7.39 -23.81
N ASP A 474 -1.33 6.06 -23.97
CA ASP A 474 -1.71 5.38 -25.20
C ASP A 474 -2.95 4.51 -25.01
N GLY A 475 -4.02 4.77 -25.75
CA GLY A 475 -5.23 3.95 -25.81
C GLY A 475 -6.51 4.65 -25.40
N PRO A 476 -7.65 3.94 -25.41
CA PRO A 476 -8.97 4.51 -25.17
C PRO A 476 -9.14 4.99 -23.72
N GLY A 477 -9.67 6.19 -23.59
CA GLY A 477 -9.84 6.93 -22.33
C GLY A 477 -9.37 8.37 -22.49
N ASN A 478 -9.46 9.16 -21.42
CA ASN A 478 -8.85 10.47 -21.43
C ASN A 478 -7.32 10.31 -21.30
N GLY A 479 -6.55 10.96 -22.15
CA GLY A 479 -5.08 10.91 -22.07
C GLY A 479 -4.63 11.49 -20.75
N ALA A 480 -4.81 12.80 -20.55
CA ALA A 480 -4.62 13.44 -19.26
C ALA A 480 -5.91 14.13 -18.82
N HIS A 481 -6.29 13.95 -17.57
CA HIS A 481 -7.47 14.54 -16.97
C HIS A 481 -7.08 15.29 -15.71
N PHE A 482 -7.33 16.59 -15.68
CA PHE A 482 -7.11 17.48 -14.54
C PHE A 482 -8.44 17.95 -13.98
N GLU A 483 -8.58 17.88 -12.65
CA GLU A 483 -9.76 18.31 -11.94
C GLU A 483 -9.40 19.23 -10.77
N PHE A 484 -10.24 20.22 -10.51
CA PHE A 484 -10.11 21.18 -9.41
C PHE A 484 -8.78 21.96 -9.42
N ASP A 485 -8.28 22.34 -8.26
CA ASP A 485 -7.09 23.16 -8.10
C ASP A 485 -5.81 22.32 -8.26
N CYS A 486 -5.29 22.31 -9.47
CA CYS A 486 -3.97 21.79 -9.84
C CYS A 486 -3.01 22.91 -10.17
N ASP A 487 -3.14 24.09 -9.55
CA ASP A 487 -2.38 25.28 -9.90
C ASP A 487 -0.87 25.04 -9.79
N TYR A 488 -0.14 25.66 -10.72
CA TYR A 488 1.30 25.41 -10.93
C TYR A 488 1.66 23.98 -11.37
N ALA A 489 0.69 23.18 -11.79
CA ALA A 489 1.01 21.92 -12.46
C ALA A 489 1.80 22.22 -13.75
N GLU A 490 2.89 21.51 -13.93
CA GLU A 490 3.73 21.58 -15.13
C GLU A 490 3.47 20.34 -15.98
N TYR A 491 2.70 20.48 -17.07
CA TYR A 491 2.37 19.39 -17.98
C TYR A 491 3.16 19.52 -19.28
N ARG A 492 4.33 18.83 -19.39
CA ARG A 492 5.28 19.01 -20.49
C ARG A 492 5.70 17.71 -21.16
N CYS A 493 5.90 17.80 -22.47
CA CYS A 493 6.54 16.75 -23.27
C CYS A 493 5.84 15.40 -23.22
N ASN A 494 4.59 15.37 -22.82
CA ASN A 494 3.81 14.13 -22.79
C ASN A 494 3.25 13.80 -24.17
N GLU A 495 3.02 12.54 -24.41
CA GLU A 495 2.42 12.02 -25.65
C GLU A 495 1.06 11.42 -25.36
N MET A 496 0.02 11.97 -25.94
CA MET A 496 -1.33 11.42 -25.95
C MET A 496 -1.54 10.69 -27.28
N ILE A 497 -1.86 9.39 -27.21
CA ILE A 497 -1.90 8.52 -28.40
C ILE A 497 -3.24 7.77 -28.45
N ASP A 498 -3.99 7.93 -29.54
CA ASP A 498 -5.24 7.21 -29.79
C ASP A 498 -6.26 7.28 -28.62
N ASN A 499 -6.37 8.44 -27.97
CA ASN A 499 -7.24 8.64 -26.82
C ASN A 499 -8.68 9.00 -27.21
N THR A 500 -9.60 8.87 -26.27
CA THR A 500 -10.96 9.42 -26.41
C THR A 500 -10.92 10.94 -26.43
N ILE A 501 -10.30 11.52 -25.40
CA ILE A 501 -9.94 12.94 -25.31
C ILE A 501 -8.45 12.98 -24.95
N GLY A 502 -7.64 13.76 -25.65
CA GLY A 502 -6.21 13.85 -25.37
C GLY A 502 -5.93 14.56 -24.06
N LEU A 503 -6.53 15.72 -23.84
CA LEU A 503 -6.39 16.53 -22.63
C LEU A 503 -7.77 17.02 -22.18
N LEU A 504 -8.15 16.68 -20.96
CA LEU A 504 -9.41 17.11 -20.35
C LEU A 504 -9.14 17.95 -19.10
N TYR A 505 -9.72 19.14 -19.07
CA TYR A 505 -9.86 19.99 -17.89
C TYR A 505 -11.32 20.05 -17.49
N ASP A 506 -11.64 19.54 -16.31
CA ASP A 506 -13.01 19.42 -15.82
C ASP A 506 -13.10 19.88 -14.36
N ASN A 507 -14.32 20.04 -13.86
CA ASN A 507 -14.57 20.37 -12.46
C ASN A 507 -13.77 21.58 -11.94
N PHE A 508 -13.71 22.66 -12.72
CA PHE A 508 -12.90 23.86 -12.40
C PHE A 508 -11.39 23.61 -12.36
N ALA A 509 -10.87 22.73 -13.19
CA ALA A 509 -9.45 22.47 -13.26
C ALA A 509 -8.64 23.74 -13.58
N VAL A 510 -7.64 24.03 -12.75
CA VAL A 510 -6.70 25.12 -12.94
C VAL A 510 -5.30 24.55 -12.85
N THR A 511 -4.52 24.69 -13.93
CA THR A 511 -3.11 24.27 -13.95
C THR A 511 -2.13 25.43 -14.04
N GLY A 512 -2.64 26.66 -14.17
CA GLY A 512 -1.82 27.80 -14.53
C GLY A 512 -1.33 27.77 -15.99
N PRO A 513 -0.49 28.75 -16.41
CA PRO A 513 0.02 28.81 -17.77
C PRO A 513 0.90 27.61 -18.13
N GLN A 514 0.59 26.95 -19.23
CA GLN A 514 1.37 25.86 -19.81
C GLN A 514 2.23 26.37 -20.97
N GLY A 515 3.43 26.79 -20.64
CA GLY A 515 4.35 27.44 -21.59
C GLY A 515 4.18 28.96 -21.71
N THR A 516 4.80 29.51 -22.74
CA THR A 516 4.76 30.93 -23.13
C THR A 516 4.72 31.04 -24.65
N ASP A 517 4.55 32.30 -25.17
CA ASP A 517 4.63 32.53 -26.61
C ASP A 517 5.99 32.17 -27.24
N SER A 518 7.04 32.08 -26.44
CA SER A 518 8.43 31.82 -26.87
C SER A 518 8.92 30.41 -26.53
N ILE A 519 8.33 29.78 -25.51
CA ILE A 519 8.68 28.42 -25.04
C ILE A 519 7.38 27.64 -24.82
N THR A 520 7.14 26.63 -25.64
CA THR A 520 5.96 25.77 -25.52
C THR A 520 6.21 24.58 -24.60
N ASN A 521 5.12 23.96 -24.12
CA ASN A 521 5.21 22.76 -23.28
C ASN A 521 5.58 21.48 -24.04
N GLY A 522 5.52 21.47 -25.38
CA GLY A 522 5.96 20.35 -26.21
C GLY A 522 5.15 19.06 -26.11
N ASN A 523 3.96 19.08 -25.51
CA ASN A 523 3.07 17.92 -25.51
C ASN A 523 2.61 17.59 -26.92
N ARG A 524 2.37 16.32 -27.23
CA ARG A 524 2.05 15.84 -28.57
C ARG A 524 0.76 15.04 -28.61
N TRP A 525 -0.04 15.24 -29.65
CA TRP A 525 -1.24 14.49 -29.97
C TRP A 525 -0.97 13.58 -31.17
N LEU A 526 -0.93 12.29 -30.95
CA LEU A 526 -0.57 11.29 -31.94
C LEU A 526 -1.74 10.33 -32.22
N GLY A 527 -1.92 9.93 -33.47
CA GLY A 527 -2.98 9.00 -33.87
C GLY A 527 -4.37 9.62 -33.96
N THR A 528 -5.38 8.95 -33.45
CA THR A 528 -6.79 9.33 -33.58
C THR A 528 -7.41 9.65 -32.20
N PHE A 529 -8.28 10.66 -32.18
CA PHE A 529 -9.03 11.04 -30.98
C PHE A 529 -10.52 10.85 -31.29
N SER A 530 -11.20 9.98 -30.52
CA SER A 530 -12.56 9.59 -30.89
C SER A 530 -13.61 10.65 -30.57
N VAL A 531 -13.31 11.55 -29.65
CA VAL A 531 -14.16 12.70 -29.30
C VAL A 531 -13.43 14.00 -29.63
N ASP A 532 -12.40 14.39 -28.87
CA ASP A 532 -11.66 15.65 -29.08
C ASP A 532 -10.19 15.53 -28.70
N GLY A 533 -9.33 16.41 -29.28
CA GLY A 533 -7.93 16.52 -28.90
C GLY A 533 -7.75 17.16 -27.53
N ALA A 534 -8.52 18.21 -27.24
CA ALA A 534 -8.49 18.88 -25.94
C ALA A 534 -9.87 19.46 -25.60
N VAL A 535 -10.33 19.24 -24.39
CA VAL A 535 -11.60 19.73 -23.87
C VAL A 535 -11.40 20.42 -22.53
N ALA A 536 -12.12 21.49 -22.33
CA ALA A 536 -12.10 22.15 -21.04
C ALA A 536 -13.45 22.80 -20.71
N ASP A 537 -13.79 22.90 -19.43
CA ASP A 537 -15.00 23.58 -18.96
C ASP A 537 -14.87 25.10 -19.14
N ILE A 538 -15.86 25.67 -19.82
CA ILE A 538 -15.91 27.10 -20.16
C ILE A 538 -15.91 28.03 -18.96
N SER A 539 -16.55 27.66 -17.87
CA SER A 539 -16.76 28.53 -16.72
C SER A 539 -15.46 28.93 -16.00
N VAL A 540 -14.38 28.17 -16.22
CA VAL A 540 -13.12 28.30 -15.46
C VAL A 540 -11.96 28.76 -16.33
N ILE A 541 -12.00 28.52 -17.62
CA ILE A 541 -10.85 28.70 -18.52
C ILE A 541 -10.58 30.16 -18.87
N LEU A 542 -11.51 31.05 -18.62
CA LEU A 542 -11.34 32.48 -18.91
C LEU A 542 -10.13 33.08 -18.19
N GLY A 543 -8.94 32.68 -18.61
CA GLY A 543 -7.67 33.26 -18.24
C GLY A 543 -6.99 32.64 -17.02
N LEU A 544 -7.33 31.42 -16.61
CA LEU A 544 -6.68 30.72 -15.49
C LEU A 544 -5.66 29.66 -15.94
N SER A 545 -5.83 29.10 -17.13
CA SER A 545 -4.91 28.12 -17.72
C SER A 545 -4.70 28.46 -19.18
N GLU A 546 -3.55 29.02 -19.50
CA GLU A 546 -3.15 29.33 -20.86
C GLU A 546 -2.27 28.20 -21.38
N TYR A 547 -2.54 27.69 -22.58
CA TYR A 547 -1.79 26.61 -23.20
C TYR A 547 -1.13 27.11 -24.49
N TYR A 548 0.20 27.12 -24.53
CA TYR A 548 0.96 27.56 -25.70
C TYR A 548 1.47 26.36 -26.50
N TYR A 549 1.22 26.36 -27.83
CA TYR A 549 1.57 25.27 -28.72
C TYR A 549 2.25 25.74 -30.01
N ARG A 550 3.07 24.90 -30.60
CA ARG A 550 3.60 25.11 -31.96
C ARG A 550 2.78 24.31 -32.97
N SER A 551 2.61 24.87 -34.18
CA SER A 551 1.93 24.17 -35.30
C SER A 551 2.85 23.17 -36.00
N VAL A 552 3.75 22.51 -35.25
CA VAL A 552 4.74 21.54 -35.75
C VAL A 552 4.81 20.34 -34.82
N ASN A 553 5.31 19.22 -35.31
CA ASN A 553 5.57 18.01 -34.48
C ASN A 553 4.36 17.45 -33.71
N ASN A 554 3.15 17.62 -34.23
CA ASN A 554 1.89 17.20 -33.58
C ASN A 554 1.63 17.84 -32.20
N GLU A 555 2.18 19.03 -31.94
CA GLU A 555 1.85 19.81 -30.75
C GLU A 555 0.49 20.52 -30.84
N THR A 556 -0.15 20.48 -32.00
CA THR A 556 -1.51 21.02 -32.19
C THR A 556 -2.51 19.90 -31.97
N PRO A 557 -3.43 20.00 -31.00
CA PRO A 557 -4.51 19.02 -30.88
C PRO A 557 -5.41 19.05 -32.14
N PRO A 558 -5.96 17.91 -32.55
CA PRO A 558 -6.82 17.84 -33.74
C PRO A 558 -8.11 18.64 -33.61
N SER A 559 -8.60 18.80 -32.40
CA SER A 559 -9.76 19.64 -32.06
C SER A 559 -9.61 20.18 -30.63
N VAL A 560 -10.25 21.33 -30.39
CA VAL A 560 -10.24 22.00 -29.08
C VAL A 560 -11.66 22.48 -28.76
N VAL A 561 -12.18 22.15 -27.61
CA VAL A 561 -13.47 22.59 -27.10
C VAL A 561 -13.27 23.35 -25.79
N PRO A 562 -13.82 24.55 -25.63
CA PRO A 562 -14.61 25.30 -26.59
C PRO A 562 -13.79 25.89 -27.74
N THR A 563 -14.37 25.88 -28.93
CA THR A 563 -13.76 26.46 -30.15
C THR A 563 -13.89 27.97 -30.24
N ILE A 564 -14.67 28.59 -29.38
CA ILE A 564 -14.96 30.02 -29.44
C ILE A 564 -13.72 30.79 -29.02
N GLY A 565 -12.96 31.20 -30.03
CA GLY A 565 -11.95 32.23 -29.94
C GLY A 565 -10.73 31.87 -29.10
N SER A 566 -10.20 30.64 -29.21
CA SER A 566 -8.92 30.24 -28.61
C SER A 566 -8.64 30.85 -27.21
N MET A 567 -9.61 30.73 -26.30
CA MET A 567 -9.53 31.40 -24.99
C MET A 567 -8.49 30.80 -24.06
N TRP A 568 -7.98 29.64 -24.40
CA TRP A 568 -6.99 28.91 -23.58
C TRP A 568 -5.86 28.27 -24.41
N PHE A 569 -6.05 27.97 -25.70
CA PHE A 569 -4.99 27.48 -26.59
C PHE A 569 -4.47 28.60 -27.48
N PHE A 570 -3.21 28.97 -27.33
CA PHE A 570 -2.56 30.06 -28.02
C PHE A 570 -1.42 29.55 -28.92
N PRO A 571 -1.40 29.91 -30.22
CA PRO A 571 -0.23 29.61 -31.04
C PRO A 571 0.99 30.43 -30.56
N ALA A 572 2.09 29.75 -30.34
CA ALA A 572 3.35 30.37 -29.99
C ALA A 572 3.98 31.05 -31.21
N LEU A 573 5.02 31.88 -30.96
CA LEU A 573 5.79 32.55 -32.03
C LEU A 573 6.42 31.53 -32.99
N ALA A 574 6.62 31.90 -34.23
CA ALA A 574 7.18 31.02 -35.27
C ALA A 574 8.56 30.48 -34.96
N ASN A 575 9.30 31.14 -34.11
CA ASN A 575 10.63 30.75 -33.61
C ASN A 575 10.62 30.17 -32.19
N ALA A 576 9.44 29.87 -31.64
CA ALA A 576 9.33 29.27 -30.32
C ALA A 576 10.00 27.88 -30.27
N THR A 577 10.60 27.58 -29.14
CA THR A 577 11.18 26.26 -28.85
C THR A 577 10.30 25.48 -27.91
N ALA A 578 10.36 24.15 -27.98
CA ALA A 578 9.79 23.32 -26.92
C ALA A 578 10.87 23.02 -25.89
N ASP A 579 10.50 23.06 -24.64
CA ASP A 579 11.39 22.76 -23.51
C ASP A 579 11.50 21.23 -23.27
N CYS A 580 11.61 20.46 -24.37
CA CYS A 580 11.71 19.00 -24.32
C CYS A 580 13.14 18.49 -24.64
N LEU A 581 14.16 19.35 -24.46
CA LEU A 581 15.52 19.10 -24.93
C LEU A 581 16.33 18.11 -24.06
N LEU A 582 15.79 17.62 -22.96
CA LEU A 582 16.48 16.61 -22.17
C LEU A 582 16.22 15.23 -22.77
N ASP A 583 17.26 14.57 -23.30
CA ASP A 583 17.21 13.20 -23.82
C ASP A 583 17.05 12.14 -22.71
N GLU A 584 17.10 12.54 -21.46
CA GLU A 584 17.01 11.67 -20.29
C GLU A 584 15.78 12.04 -19.45
N CYS A 585 15.21 11.04 -18.78
CA CYS A 585 14.21 11.30 -17.74
C CYS A 585 14.83 12.17 -16.66
N PRO A 586 14.13 13.21 -16.18
CA PRO A 586 14.70 14.10 -15.19
C PRO A 586 15.10 13.29 -13.96
N ALA A 587 16.38 13.41 -13.59
CA ALA A 587 16.79 12.99 -12.26
C ALA A 587 16.03 13.86 -11.25
N PRO A 588 15.55 13.28 -10.16
CA PRO A 588 14.85 14.04 -9.15
C PRO A 588 15.77 15.15 -8.59
N ASP A 589 15.34 16.39 -8.70
CA ASP A 589 15.96 17.50 -7.98
C ASP A 589 15.02 17.92 -6.84
N PRO A 590 15.27 17.41 -5.63
CA PRO A 590 14.41 17.71 -4.49
C PRO A 590 14.34 19.21 -4.15
N LEU A 591 15.29 20.02 -4.63
CA LEU A 591 15.34 21.46 -4.36
C LEU A 591 14.51 22.29 -5.35
N ALA A 592 14.04 21.71 -6.45
CA ALA A 592 13.31 22.45 -7.50
C ALA A 592 11.81 22.62 -7.21
N PHE A 593 11.24 21.95 -6.19
CA PHE A 593 9.81 21.71 -6.07
C PHE A 593 9.00 22.65 -5.18
N ALA A 594 9.54 23.67 -4.58
CA ALA A 594 8.74 24.58 -3.78
C ALA A 594 8.75 26.02 -4.34
N PRO A 595 7.91 26.35 -5.33
CA PRO A 595 7.62 27.75 -5.55
C PRO A 595 6.97 28.33 -4.30
N ALA A 596 7.41 29.51 -3.88
CA ALA A 596 6.78 30.19 -2.76
C ALA A 596 5.26 30.31 -3.00
N ALA A 597 4.47 29.95 -2.01
CA ALA A 597 3.02 30.07 -2.07
C ALA A 597 2.61 31.47 -2.50
N ARG A 598 1.66 31.58 -3.42
CA ARG A 598 1.18 32.87 -3.95
C ARG A 598 -0.33 32.87 -4.12
N ILE A 599 -0.95 34.03 -4.15
CA ILE A 599 -2.36 34.19 -4.46
C ILE A 599 -2.58 33.99 -5.96
N THR A 600 -3.49 33.08 -6.29
CA THR A 600 -3.92 32.79 -7.66
C THR A 600 -5.14 33.63 -8.04
N ARG A 601 -5.49 33.63 -9.32
CA ARG A 601 -6.73 34.25 -9.75
C ARG A 601 -7.96 33.48 -9.24
N LEU A 602 -7.87 32.16 -9.14
CA LEU A 602 -8.94 31.35 -8.52
C LEU A 602 -9.11 31.72 -7.05
N ASP A 603 -8.03 31.84 -6.28
CA ASP A 603 -8.10 32.31 -4.89
C ASP A 603 -8.87 33.64 -4.77
N THR A 604 -8.60 34.57 -5.71
CA THR A 604 -9.28 35.85 -5.72
C THR A 604 -10.77 35.68 -6.03
N LEU A 605 -11.14 34.87 -7.04
CA LEU A 605 -12.52 34.59 -7.37
C LEU A 605 -13.26 33.89 -6.24
N VAL A 606 -12.62 32.95 -5.56
CA VAL A 606 -13.17 32.28 -4.38
C VAL A 606 -13.40 33.28 -3.25
N ALA A 607 -12.41 34.13 -2.96
CA ALA A 607 -12.51 35.15 -1.92
C ALA A 607 -13.60 36.21 -2.20
N GLU A 608 -13.81 36.54 -3.48
CA GLU A 608 -14.87 37.46 -3.93
C GLU A 608 -16.25 36.81 -4.04
N GLY A 609 -16.37 35.48 -3.85
CA GLY A 609 -17.61 34.72 -4.02
C GLY A 609 -18.06 34.60 -5.47
N LEU A 610 -17.14 34.75 -6.43
CA LEU A 610 -17.42 34.68 -7.87
C LEU A 610 -17.14 33.30 -8.46
N ALA A 611 -16.38 32.44 -7.78
CA ALA A 611 -16.20 31.04 -8.14
C ALA A 611 -17.35 30.20 -7.56
N VAL A 612 -18.55 30.40 -8.07
CA VAL A 612 -19.75 29.64 -7.61
C VAL A 612 -19.98 28.47 -8.55
N PRO A 613 -19.91 27.25 -8.06
CA PRO A 613 -20.25 26.08 -8.86
C PRO A 613 -21.71 26.11 -9.28
N SER A 614 -21.99 25.89 -10.55
CA SER A 614 -23.36 25.98 -11.11
C SER A 614 -24.14 24.66 -11.07
N GLU A 615 -23.49 23.56 -10.61
CA GLU A 615 -24.04 22.20 -10.77
C GLU A 615 -24.70 21.71 -9.47
N ALA A 616 -26.02 21.71 -9.48
CA ALA A 616 -26.81 20.98 -8.47
C ALA A 616 -26.67 19.46 -8.75
N PRO A 617 -26.59 18.59 -7.70
CA PRO A 617 -26.85 18.92 -6.28
C PRO A 617 -25.61 19.26 -5.46
N TYR A 618 -24.42 19.31 -6.07
CA TYR A 618 -23.14 19.36 -5.34
C TYR A 618 -22.55 20.76 -5.13
N ALA A 619 -23.20 21.80 -5.65
CA ALA A 619 -22.71 23.17 -5.62
C ALA A 619 -22.28 23.65 -4.22
N GLU A 620 -23.09 23.40 -3.18
CA GLU A 620 -22.81 23.80 -1.80
C GLU A 620 -21.55 23.13 -1.23
N GLY A 621 -21.38 21.83 -1.48
CA GLY A 621 -20.21 21.06 -1.02
C GLY A 621 -18.94 21.51 -1.70
N ARG A 622 -19.02 21.81 -3.00
CA ARG A 622 -17.88 22.30 -3.80
C ARG A 622 -17.46 23.71 -3.40
N GLU A 623 -18.41 24.61 -3.19
CA GLU A 623 -18.15 25.97 -2.71
C GLU A 623 -17.47 25.94 -1.34
N TRP A 624 -17.95 25.10 -0.44
CA TRP A 624 -17.34 24.92 0.87
C TRP A 624 -15.90 24.41 0.78
N GLN A 625 -15.63 23.46 -0.11
CA GLN A 625 -14.27 22.94 -0.33
C GLN A 625 -13.31 24.04 -0.83
N HIS A 626 -13.75 24.92 -1.76
CA HIS A 626 -12.95 26.05 -2.21
C HIS A 626 -12.62 27.01 -1.05
N TRP A 627 -13.61 27.32 -0.21
CA TRP A 627 -13.40 28.16 0.96
C TRP A 627 -12.46 27.53 1.98
N TYR A 628 -12.61 26.24 2.23
CA TYR A 628 -11.74 25.49 3.14
C TYR A 628 -10.29 25.47 2.67
N ASN A 629 -10.07 25.22 1.38
CA ASN A 629 -8.73 25.19 0.79
C ASN A 629 -8.07 26.56 0.81
N LEU A 630 -8.80 27.63 0.47
CA LEU A 630 -8.28 28.99 0.54
C LEU A 630 -7.99 29.41 1.99
N TRP A 631 -8.89 29.10 2.94
CA TRP A 631 -8.66 29.35 4.36
C TRP A 631 -7.38 28.67 4.84
N ARG A 632 -7.20 27.41 4.51
CA ARG A 632 -5.99 26.65 4.83
C ARG A 632 -4.74 27.33 4.27
N LYS A 633 -4.70 27.59 2.96
CA LYS A 633 -3.58 28.24 2.26
C LYS A 633 -3.17 29.56 2.92
N LEU A 634 -4.13 30.40 3.27
CA LEU A 634 -3.88 31.67 3.94
C LEU A 634 -3.45 31.50 5.41
N SER A 635 -3.97 30.49 6.09
CA SER A 635 -3.58 30.17 7.47
C SER A 635 -2.16 29.62 7.57
N GLU A 636 -1.76 28.80 6.61
CA GLU A 636 -0.39 28.28 6.50
C GLU A 636 0.60 29.37 6.07
N ASN A 637 0.16 30.31 5.25
CA ASN A 637 0.97 31.36 4.69
C ASN A 637 0.37 32.75 4.95
N PRO A 638 0.38 33.25 6.19
CA PRO A 638 -0.28 34.52 6.54
C PRO A 638 0.25 35.77 5.77
N SER A 639 1.48 35.70 5.27
CA SER A 639 2.07 36.73 4.43
C SER A 639 1.31 36.97 3.12
N LEU A 640 0.59 35.98 2.60
CA LEU A 640 -0.21 36.09 1.38
C LEU A 640 -1.41 37.03 1.54
N ALA A 641 -1.96 37.15 2.73
CA ALA A 641 -3.04 38.09 3.04
C ALA A 641 -2.50 39.49 3.36
N SER A 642 -1.20 39.65 3.58
CA SER A 642 -0.60 40.94 3.96
C SER A 642 -0.65 41.91 2.81
N GLY A 643 -1.36 43.03 2.99
CA GLY A 643 -1.54 44.06 1.95
C GLY A 643 -2.58 43.70 0.87
N ASN A 644 -3.23 42.53 0.94
CA ASN A 644 -4.31 42.12 0.05
C ASN A 644 -5.67 42.23 0.77
N THR A 645 -6.43 43.27 0.51
CA THR A 645 -7.72 43.55 1.17
C THR A 645 -8.76 42.46 0.91
N VAL A 646 -8.79 41.87 -0.28
CA VAL A 646 -9.73 40.80 -0.64
C VAL A 646 -9.48 39.56 0.23
N MET A 647 -8.23 39.17 0.42
CA MET A 647 -7.88 38.02 1.27
C MET A 647 -8.13 38.31 2.76
N GLN A 648 -7.92 39.56 3.22
CA GLN A 648 -8.21 39.97 4.58
C GLN A 648 -9.71 39.96 4.88
N ASP A 649 -10.51 40.46 3.93
CA ASP A 649 -11.98 40.47 4.03
C ASP A 649 -12.53 39.01 4.05
N PHE A 650 -11.98 38.13 3.22
CA PHE A 650 -12.30 36.70 3.22
C PHE A 650 -12.02 36.04 4.58
N LEU A 651 -10.81 36.21 5.12
CA LEU A 651 -10.46 35.68 6.45
C LEU A 651 -11.35 36.24 7.54
N THR A 652 -11.65 37.53 7.48
CA THR A 652 -12.53 38.19 8.46
C THR A 652 -13.96 37.65 8.36
N GLY A 653 -14.46 37.40 7.15
CA GLY A 653 -15.79 36.88 6.88
C GLY A 653 -16.00 35.43 7.37
N LEU A 654 -14.95 34.62 7.37
CA LEU A 654 -14.99 33.22 7.82
C LEU A 654 -14.51 33.03 9.26
N SER A 655 -14.07 34.08 9.94
CA SER A 655 -13.67 33.98 11.34
C SER A 655 -14.86 33.60 12.23
N GLY A 656 -14.67 32.61 13.10
CA GLY A 656 -15.72 32.00 13.92
C GLY A 656 -16.59 30.98 13.19
N SER A 657 -16.30 30.66 11.92
CA SER A 657 -17.01 29.64 11.16
C SER A 657 -16.55 28.21 11.46
N ASN A 658 -17.35 27.23 11.01
CA ASN A 658 -16.97 25.82 11.09
C ASN A 658 -15.70 25.51 10.24
N ILE A 659 -15.45 26.27 9.18
CA ILE A 659 -14.22 26.16 8.37
C ILE A 659 -12.99 26.45 9.23
N GLU A 660 -12.96 27.59 9.93
CA GLU A 660 -11.87 27.91 10.84
C GLU A 660 -11.71 26.85 11.93
N ALA A 661 -12.84 26.40 12.53
CA ALA A 661 -12.81 25.42 13.60
C ALA A 661 -12.28 24.04 13.15
N LEU A 662 -12.73 23.55 11.99
CA LEU A 662 -12.29 22.27 11.41
C LEU A 662 -10.83 22.34 10.96
N TRP A 663 -10.40 23.45 10.34
CA TRP A 663 -9.01 23.69 10.05
C TRP A 663 -8.14 23.71 11.32
N GLY A 664 -8.63 24.37 12.38
CA GLY A 664 -7.96 24.37 13.68
C GLY A 664 -7.73 22.97 14.24
N VAL A 665 -8.70 22.06 14.08
CA VAL A 665 -8.54 20.65 14.42
C VAL A 665 -7.47 20.00 13.56
N GLN A 666 -7.54 20.15 12.24
CA GLN A 666 -6.55 19.56 11.31
C GLN A 666 -5.12 20.02 11.61
N SER A 667 -4.94 21.33 11.82
CA SER A 667 -3.62 21.89 12.13
C SER A 667 -3.02 21.34 13.42
N VAL A 668 -3.83 21.16 14.47
CA VAL A 668 -3.35 20.56 15.74
C VAL A 668 -3.06 19.07 15.57
N ILE A 669 -3.87 18.32 14.80
CA ILE A 669 -3.56 16.92 14.45
C ILE A 669 -2.18 16.87 13.81
N ARG A 670 -1.93 17.66 12.76
CA ARG A 670 -0.64 17.72 12.06
C ARG A 670 0.51 18.17 12.97
N ASP A 671 0.31 19.21 13.77
CA ASP A 671 1.40 19.85 14.51
C ASP A 671 1.70 19.24 15.87
N SER A 672 0.76 18.47 16.44
CA SER A 672 0.85 17.99 17.83
C SER A 672 0.71 16.48 18.00
N LEU A 673 0.03 15.79 17.08
CA LEU A 673 -0.12 14.34 17.15
C LEU A 673 0.97 13.62 16.36
N VAL A 674 1.62 14.32 15.44
CA VAL A 674 2.67 13.81 14.57
C VAL A 674 4.04 14.29 15.05
N SER A 675 5.03 13.45 14.98
CA SER A 675 6.40 13.75 15.37
C SER A 675 7.03 14.76 14.41
N LYS A 676 7.60 15.83 14.97
CA LYS A 676 8.34 16.81 14.16
C LYS A 676 9.68 16.24 13.69
N ALA A 677 10.14 16.65 12.51
CA ALA A 677 11.43 16.22 11.97
C ALA A 677 12.61 16.40 12.96
N SER A 678 12.61 17.49 13.73
CA SER A 678 13.61 17.74 14.76
C SER A 678 13.55 16.72 15.92
N PHE A 679 12.34 16.28 16.30
CA PHE A 679 12.17 15.24 17.32
C PHE A 679 12.65 13.91 16.77
N LEU A 680 12.25 13.52 15.58
CA LEU A 680 12.67 12.29 14.91
C LEU A 680 14.19 12.24 14.71
N ALA A 681 14.82 13.34 14.30
CA ALA A 681 16.28 13.44 14.19
C ALA A 681 17.00 13.21 15.54
N ASN A 682 16.43 13.72 16.65
CA ASN A 682 16.98 13.48 17.98
C ASN A 682 16.80 12.02 18.42
N VAL A 683 15.66 11.44 18.13
CA VAL A 683 15.37 10.03 18.38
C VAL A 683 16.35 9.16 17.60
N GLN A 684 16.49 9.40 16.30
CA GLN A 684 17.41 8.65 15.43
C GLN A 684 18.86 8.74 15.92
N PHE A 685 19.33 9.95 16.26
CA PHE A 685 20.68 10.14 16.81
C PHE A 685 20.90 9.33 18.10
N ASN A 686 19.92 9.30 18.99
CA ASN A 686 20.03 8.51 20.23
C ASN A 686 20.02 7.01 19.92
N LEU A 687 19.18 6.55 19.01
CA LEU A 687 19.11 5.14 18.61
C LEU A 687 20.42 4.67 17.96
N ASP A 688 21.00 5.45 17.05
CA ASP A 688 22.28 5.14 16.43
C ASP A 688 23.39 5.03 17.49
N THR A 689 23.35 5.91 18.50
CA THR A 689 24.29 5.86 19.63
C THR A 689 24.11 4.59 20.48
N ILE A 690 22.85 4.22 20.77
CA ILE A 690 22.50 2.99 21.51
C ILE A 690 23.01 1.75 20.74
N MET A 691 22.69 1.65 19.45
CA MET A 691 23.13 0.54 18.59
C MET A 691 24.66 0.41 18.54
N GLN A 692 25.37 1.55 18.40
CA GLN A 692 26.84 1.53 18.40
C GLN A 692 27.41 1.05 19.75
N MET A 693 26.79 1.43 20.86
CA MET A 693 27.18 1.00 22.19
C MET A 693 26.92 -0.49 22.41
N GLU A 694 25.78 -1.00 21.96
CA GLU A 694 25.47 -2.44 22.01
C GLU A 694 26.46 -3.25 21.18
N ALA A 695 26.80 -2.80 19.97
CA ALA A 695 27.84 -3.45 19.15
C ALA A 695 29.20 -3.48 19.87
N ASN A 696 29.58 -2.38 20.48
CA ASN A 696 30.82 -2.32 21.25
C ASN A 696 30.83 -3.29 22.46
N ILE A 697 29.68 -3.42 23.16
CA ILE A 697 29.52 -4.37 24.26
C ILE A 697 29.65 -5.82 23.76
N LEU A 698 29.05 -6.15 22.62
CA LEU A 698 29.15 -7.47 21.98
C LEU A 698 30.60 -7.80 21.59
N ASP A 699 31.36 -6.82 21.08
CA ASP A 699 32.78 -6.98 20.76
C ASP A 699 33.61 -7.23 22.03
N LEU A 700 33.33 -6.48 23.08
CA LEU A 700 33.99 -6.68 24.37
C LEU A 700 33.69 -8.04 25.01
N ASP A 701 32.44 -8.50 24.89
CA ASP A 701 32.02 -9.83 25.38
C ASP A 701 32.68 -10.95 24.57
N SER A 702 32.80 -10.78 23.25
CA SER A 702 33.56 -11.69 22.40
C SER A 702 35.03 -11.78 22.81
N LEU A 703 35.65 -10.63 23.10
CA LEU A 703 37.05 -10.60 23.62
C LEU A 703 37.15 -11.22 25.00
N LEU A 704 36.14 -11.04 25.87
CA LEU A 704 36.06 -11.66 27.17
C LEU A 704 36.03 -13.19 27.07
N GLY A 705 35.30 -13.74 26.10
CA GLY A 705 35.26 -15.17 25.81
C GLY A 705 36.60 -15.75 25.37
N LEU A 706 37.50 -14.92 24.82
CA LEU A 706 38.85 -15.31 24.40
C LEU A 706 39.93 -15.04 25.45
N ALA A 707 39.61 -14.33 26.54
CA ALA A 707 40.60 -13.92 27.56
C ALA A 707 41.08 -15.10 28.40
N MET A 708 42.41 -15.24 28.49
CA MET A 708 43.04 -16.35 29.21
C MET A 708 43.68 -15.94 30.55
N SER A 709 43.79 -14.64 30.85
CA SER A 709 44.36 -14.17 32.09
C SER A 709 43.33 -13.55 33.04
N PRO A 710 43.39 -13.78 34.34
CA PRO A 710 42.47 -13.18 35.30
C PRO A 710 42.43 -11.65 35.25
N THR A 711 43.57 -11.02 34.93
CA THR A 711 43.70 -9.56 34.82
C THR A 711 42.95 -9.04 33.57
N GLN A 712 43.04 -9.73 32.43
CA GLN A 712 42.28 -9.40 31.21
C GLN A 712 40.79 -9.58 31.43
N ILE A 713 40.37 -10.69 32.05
CA ILE A 713 38.97 -10.96 32.39
C ILE A 713 38.40 -9.83 33.24
N ALA A 714 39.10 -9.44 34.32
CA ALA A 714 38.66 -8.37 35.21
C ALA A 714 38.54 -7.01 34.49
N LEU A 715 39.52 -6.69 33.63
CA LEU A 715 39.49 -5.44 32.84
C LEU A 715 38.32 -5.39 31.85
N LEU A 716 38.12 -6.45 31.06
CA LEU A 716 37.04 -6.53 30.09
C LEU A 716 35.64 -6.53 30.76
N THR A 717 35.53 -7.25 31.90
CA THR A 717 34.28 -7.23 32.68
C THR A 717 33.97 -5.82 33.21
N GLN A 718 34.99 -5.08 33.64
CA GLN A 718 34.79 -3.69 34.07
C GLN A 718 34.40 -2.80 32.90
N GLN A 719 35.04 -2.93 31.74
CA GLN A 719 34.70 -2.15 30.54
C GLN A 719 33.26 -2.42 30.07
N ILE A 720 32.81 -3.67 30.05
CA ILE A 720 31.44 -4.06 29.75
C ILE A 720 30.47 -3.37 30.73
N SER A 721 30.73 -3.49 32.04
CA SER A 721 29.91 -2.87 33.08
C SER A 721 29.81 -1.34 32.96
N ASP A 722 30.90 -0.69 32.60
CA ASP A 722 30.92 0.75 32.39
C ASP A 722 30.10 1.14 31.15
N GLN A 723 30.23 0.40 30.05
CA GLN A 723 29.43 0.61 28.83
C GLN A 723 27.94 0.34 29.08
N ASP A 724 27.59 -0.74 29.76
CA ASP A 724 26.19 -1.05 30.15
C ASP A 724 25.58 0.08 31.00
N SER A 725 26.35 0.65 31.91
CA SER A 725 25.88 1.77 32.73
C SER A 725 25.54 3.00 31.89
N ILE A 726 26.38 3.32 30.90
CA ILE A 726 26.16 4.44 29.98
C ILE A 726 24.99 4.13 29.05
N LEU A 727 24.91 2.91 28.52
CA LEU A 727 23.82 2.44 27.67
C LEU A 727 22.46 2.59 28.37
N ASN A 728 22.35 2.14 29.63
CA ASN A 728 21.12 2.26 30.41
C ASN A 728 20.69 3.73 30.63
N VAL A 729 21.65 4.65 30.83
CA VAL A 729 21.33 6.09 30.90
C VAL A 729 20.78 6.61 29.57
N ARG A 730 21.33 6.17 28.44
CA ARG A 730 20.84 6.57 27.11
C ARG A 730 19.46 6.01 26.82
N ILE A 731 19.22 4.74 27.12
CA ILE A 731 17.91 4.10 26.98
C ILE A 731 16.87 4.86 27.82
N THR A 732 17.16 5.13 29.10
CA THR A 732 16.24 5.88 29.98
C THR A 732 15.96 7.30 29.48
N ALA A 733 16.96 7.96 28.89
CA ALA A 733 16.74 9.28 28.28
C ALA A 733 15.81 9.20 27.06
N GLN A 734 15.98 8.19 26.23
CA GLN A 734 15.13 7.92 25.07
C GLN A 734 13.68 7.65 25.52
N GLU A 735 13.47 6.74 26.47
CA GLU A 735 12.17 6.43 27.03
C GLU A 735 11.48 7.67 27.62
N THR A 736 12.25 8.50 28.33
CA THR A 736 11.73 9.76 28.92
C THR A 736 11.24 10.72 27.83
N MET A 737 12.02 10.88 26.78
CA MET A 737 11.69 11.76 25.66
C MET A 737 10.41 11.27 24.92
N CYS A 738 10.32 9.99 24.64
CA CYS A 738 9.15 9.37 24.01
C CYS A 738 7.91 9.47 24.92
N GLY A 739 8.06 9.18 26.22
CA GLY A 739 6.96 9.31 27.19
C GLY A 739 6.44 10.73 27.37
N GLN A 740 7.29 11.74 27.23
CA GLN A 740 6.86 13.15 27.23
C GLN A 740 6.05 13.47 25.97
N PHE A 741 6.48 13.01 24.80
CA PHE A 741 5.75 13.18 23.57
C PHE A 741 4.36 12.54 23.64
N GLU A 742 4.26 11.30 24.13
CA GLU A 742 2.99 10.58 24.30
C GLU A 742 2.03 11.28 25.27
N SER A 743 2.56 11.84 26.35
CA SER A 743 1.75 12.61 27.30
C SER A 743 1.18 13.88 26.66
N GLN A 744 1.98 14.58 25.84
CA GLN A 744 1.53 15.76 25.10
C GLN A 744 0.48 15.39 24.05
N ARG A 745 0.69 14.29 23.32
CA ARG A 745 -0.24 13.75 22.33
C ARG A 745 -1.60 13.42 22.97
N THR A 746 -1.60 12.69 24.08
CA THR A 746 -2.83 12.33 24.80
C THR A 746 -3.62 13.58 25.25
N ALA A 747 -2.91 14.59 25.76
CA ALA A 747 -3.55 15.86 26.15
C ALA A 747 -4.14 16.62 24.95
N ALA A 748 -3.43 16.62 23.81
CA ALA A 748 -3.91 17.22 22.56
C ALA A 748 -5.17 16.52 22.05
N ILE A 749 -5.22 15.19 22.05
CA ILE A 749 -6.39 14.39 21.65
C ILE A 749 -7.62 14.78 22.49
N ALA A 750 -7.49 14.85 23.81
CA ALA A 750 -8.60 15.23 24.69
C ALA A 750 -9.11 16.66 24.40
N GLY A 751 -8.19 17.59 24.12
CA GLY A 751 -8.52 18.96 23.71
C GLY A 751 -9.28 19.01 22.38
N LEU A 752 -8.80 18.26 21.37
CA LEU A 752 -9.41 18.17 20.05
C LEU A 752 -10.82 17.56 20.08
N LEU A 753 -11.04 16.48 20.83
CA LEU A 753 -12.37 15.90 21.02
C LEU A 753 -13.35 16.91 21.64
N THR A 754 -12.88 17.72 22.59
CA THR A 754 -13.69 18.79 23.17
C THR A 754 -14.01 19.89 22.14
N GLN A 755 -13.04 20.27 21.31
CA GLN A 755 -13.24 21.23 20.22
C GLN A 755 -14.24 20.70 19.19
N LEU A 756 -14.09 19.45 18.73
CA LEU A 756 -15.00 18.80 17.78
C LEU A 756 -16.44 18.74 18.31
N ALA A 757 -16.62 18.46 19.60
CA ALA A 757 -17.93 18.45 20.22
C ALA A 757 -18.62 19.83 20.22
N SER A 758 -17.85 20.91 20.14
CA SER A 758 -18.40 22.28 20.08
C SER A 758 -18.83 22.72 18.67
N ILE A 759 -18.35 22.02 17.62
CA ILE A 759 -18.69 22.32 16.23
C ILE A 759 -20.10 21.82 15.92
N SER A 760 -20.94 22.70 15.40
CA SER A 760 -22.30 22.37 14.94
C SER A 760 -22.34 22.39 13.41
N PRO A 761 -22.18 21.24 12.73
CA PRO A 761 -22.15 21.18 11.27
C PRO A 761 -23.47 21.66 10.66
N ILE A 762 -23.37 22.38 9.53
CA ILE A 762 -24.52 22.91 8.80
C ILE A 762 -24.75 22.11 7.51
N ILE A 763 -23.64 21.65 6.88
CA ILE A 763 -23.68 20.92 5.61
C ILE A 763 -23.05 19.54 5.75
N VAL A 764 -23.24 18.70 4.74
CA VAL A 764 -22.76 17.30 4.74
C VAL A 764 -21.23 17.24 4.82
N CYS A 765 -20.50 18.11 4.10
CA CYS A 765 -19.03 18.15 4.15
C CYS A 765 -18.47 18.35 5.56
N GLU A 766 -19.07 19.30 6.31
CA GLU A 766 -18.68 19.57 7.70
C GLU A 766 -19.01 18.38 8.62
N THR A 767 -20.20 17.78 8.43
CA THR A 767 -20.63 16.61 9.20
C THR A 767 -19.67 15.44 9.01
N ASN A 768 -19.34 15.13 7.76
CA ASN A 768 -18.42 14.05 7.41
C ASN A 768 -17.02 14.31 8.00
N LEU A 769 -16.46 15.49 7.74
CA LEU A 769 -15.10 15.81 8.15
C LEU A 769 -14.96 15.81 9.68
N ARG A 770 -15.93 16.43 10.38
CA ARG A 770 -15.98 16.40 11.84
C ARG A 770 -16.01 14.97 12.38
N ARG A 771 -16.87 14.12 11.81
CA ARG A 771 -17.05 12.75 12.28
C ARG A 771 -15.81 11.87 11.99
N VAL A 772 -15.20 12.03 10.84
CA VAL A 772 -13.96 11.34 10.51
C VAL A 772 -12.82 11.71 11.46
N TYR A 773 -12.64 13.00 11.76
CA TYR A 773 -11.67 13.42 12.78
C TYR A 773 -11.98 12.83 14.17
N GLU A 774 -13.24 12.80 14.57
CA GLU A 774 -13.64 12.23 15.86
C GLU A 774 -13.29 10.73 15.91
N ILE A 775 -13.62 9.95 14.87
CA ILE A 775 -13.30 8.52 14.83
C ILE A 775 -11.77 8.33 14.80
N TYR A 776 -11.04 9.12 14.01
CA TYR A 776 -9.58 9.08 13.98
C TYR A 776 -8.96 9.28 15.37
N LEU A 777 -9.41 10.31 16.10
CA LEU A 777 -8.91 10.61 17.43
C LEU A 777 -9.27 9.53 18.47
N LEU A 778 -10.43 8.91 18.36
CA LEU A 778 -10.89 7.84 19.24
C LEU A 778 -10.27 6.47 18.92
N THR A 779 -9.71 6.30 17.73
CA THR A 779 -9.17 5.02 17.25
C THR A 779 -7.67 5.12 17.05
N VAL A 780 -7.22 5.44 15.84
CA VAL A 780 -5.81 5.43 15.45
C VAL A 780 -4.95 6.34 16.34
N ALA A 781 -5.38 7.59 16.54
CA ALA A 781 -4.62 8.54 17.37
C ALA A 781 -4.52 8.14 18.85
N SER A 782 -5.40 7.29 19.33
CA SER A 782 -5.42 6.79 20.72
C SER A 782 -4.94 5.35 20.85
N ASP A 783 -4.38 4.76 19.80
CA ASP A 783 -3.97 3.37 19.74
C ASP A 783 -5.10 2.37 20.05
N LEU A 784 -6.31 2.72 19.68
CA LEU A 784 -7.50 1.89 19.88
C LEU A 784 -8.06 1.41 18.55
N GLY A 785 -8.63 0.21 18.55
CA GLY A 785 -9.39 -0.30 17.41
C GLY A 785 -10.75 0.37 17.28
N ALA A 786 -11.30 0.40 16.07
CA ALA A 786 -12.66 0.87 15.84
C ALA A 786 -13.70 -0.20 16.18
N ASP A 787 -14.82 0.21 16.75
CA ASP A 787 -15.96 -0.67 16.91
C ASP A 787 -16.75 -0.84 15.59
N SER A 788 -17.69 -1.80 15.56
CA SER A 788 -18.45 -2.10 14.34
C SER A 788 -19.34 -0.93 13.87
N SER A 789 -19.77 -0.05 14.78
CA SER A 789 -20.57 1.13 14.44
C SER A 789 -19.71 2.20 13.78
N GLN A 790 -18.51 2.44 14.30
CA GLN A 790 -17.54 3.37 13.73
C GLN A 790 -17.08 2.94 12.32
N LEU A 791 -16.85 1.64 12.13
CA LEU A 791 -16.49 1.11 10.81
C LEU A 791 -17.64 1.27 9.81
N ALA A 792 -18.87 0.96 10.19
CA ALA A 792 -20.05 1.14 9.33
C ALA A 792 -20.30 2.62 8.98
N GLU A 793 -20.03 3.53 9.90
CA GLU A 793 -20.12 4.98 9.65
C GLU A 793 -19.05 5.44 8.66
N LEU A 794 -17.79 5.01 8.84
CA LEU A 794 -16.71 5.32 7.90
C LEU A 794 -17.01 4.78 6.50
N GLU A 795 -17.51 3.55 6.40
CA GLU A 795 -17.93 2.96 5.12
C GLU A 795 -19.05 3.79 4.49
N THR A 796 -20.06 4.18 5.27
CA THR A 796 -21.18 5.03 4.80
C THR A 796 -20.68 6.37 4.28
N ILE A 797 -19.73 7.01 4.95
CA ILE A 797 -19.15 8.28 4.51
C ILE A 797 -18.32 8.08 3.25
N ALA A 798 -17.47 7.07 3.22
CA ALA A 798 -16.59 6.76 2.09
C ALA A 798 -17.37 6.42 0.80
N MET A 799 -18.58 5.88 0.93
CA MET A 799 -19.47 5.57 -0.18
C MET A 799 -20.24 6.78 -0.71
N GLN A 800 -20.07 7.98 -0.17
CA GLN A 800 -20.69 9.18 -0.69
C GLN A 800 -19.92 9.72 -1.90
N CYS A 801 -20.64 10.49 -2.76
CA CYS A 801 -19.98 11.26 -3.81
C CYS A 801 -19.00 12.29 -3.21
N PRO A 802 -17.73 12.30 -3.61
CA PRO A 802 -16.73 13.24 -3.07
C PRO A 802 -17.09 14.72 -3.32
N LEU A 803 -17.82 15.04 -4.39
CA LEU A 803 -18.24 16.41 -4.69
C LEU A 803 -19.23 16.95 -3.65
N GLY A 804 -20.12 16.09 -3.14
CA GLY A 804 -21.10 16.47 -2.10
C GLY A 804 -20.62 16.22 -0.69
N GLY A 805 -19.87 15.14 -0.47
CA GLY A 805 -19.41 14.72 0.84
C GLY A 805 -18.08 15.35 1.31
N GLY A 806 -17.35 15.99 0.38
CA GLY A 806 -16.13 16.74 0.67
C GLY A 806 -14.91 15.87 1.01
N LEU A 807 -13.91 16.51 1.57
CA LEU A 807 -12.65 15.88 2.00
C LEU A 807 -12.88 14.70 2.95
N GLY A 808 -13.93 14.75 3.78
CA GLY A 808 -14.27 13.67 4.70
C GLY A 808 -14.52 12.32 4.03
N VAL A 809 -14.95 12.29 2.75
CA VAL A 809 -15.18 11.05 1.99
C VAL A 809 -13.87 10.30 1.75
N SER A 810 -12.88 10.97 1.19
CA SER A 810 -11.55 10.38 0.93
C SER A 810 -10.86 9.95 2.24
N MET A 811 -10.94 10.81 3.27
CA MET A 811 -10.38 10.49 4.59
C MET A 811 -11.08 9.32 5.26
N ALA A 812 -12.41 9.19 5.13
CA ALA A 812 -13.15 8.05 5.67
C ALA A 812 -12.73 6.74 4.98
N GLY A 813 -12.54 6.77 3.67
CA GLY A 813 -12.03 5.64 2.90
C GLY A 813 -10.63 5.21 3.37
N ALA A 814 -9.72 6.15 3.48
CA ALA A 814 -8.36 5.91 3.96
C ALA A 814 -8.35 5.38 5.42
N LEU A 815 -9.12 6.01 6.32
CA LEU A 815 -9.22 5.57 7.72
C LEU A 815 -9.85 4.17 7.83
N HIS A 816 -10.90 3.89 7.08
CA HIS A 816 -11.51 2.56 7.03
C HIS A 816 -10.52 1.52 6.51
N GLN A 817 -9.78 1.83 5.44
CA GLN A 817 -8.74 0.96 4.91
C GLN A 817 -7.64 0.69 5.96
N GLY A 818 -7.16 1.69 6.64
CA GLY A 818 -6.17 1.53 7.70
C GLY A 818 -6.65 0.68 8.87
N LEU A 819 -7.91 0.84 9.26
CA LEU A 819 -8.51 0.08 10.35
C LEU A 819 -8.87 -1.36 9.96
N THR A 820 -9.20 -1.62 8.70
CA THR A 820 -9.73 -2.91 8.25
C THR A 820 -8.89 -3.61 7.18
N GLY A 821 -7.98 -2.91 6.52
CA GLY A 821 -7.28 -3.37 5.32
C GLY A 821 -8.15 -3.30 4.05
N ILE A 822 -9.34 -2.66 4.11
CA ILE A 822 -10.28 -2.56 2.99
C ILE A 822 -10.57 -1.11 2.68
N LEU A 823 -10.37 -0.73 1.43
CA LEU A 823 -10.87 0.51 0.89
C LEU A 823 -12.35 0.32 0.52
N PRO A 824 -13.30 1.06 1.11
CA PRO A 824 -14.69 1.01 0.69
C PRO A 824 -14.86 1.52 -0.74
N ASN A 825 -15.92 1.06 -1.39
CA ASN A 825 -16.31 1.59 -2.68
C ASN A 825 -16.56 3.11 -2.59
N GLN A 826 -15.86 3.89 -3.40
CA GLN A 826 -16.18 5.30 -3.50
C GLN A 826 -17.53 5.47 -4.19
N GLY A 827 -18.36 6.37 -3.68
CA GLY A 827 -19.66 6.67 -4.29
C GLY A 827 -19.47 7.35 -5.62
N THR A 828 -20.26 6.93 -6.61
CA THR A 828 -20.36 7.61 -7.89
C THR A 828 -21.18 8.88 -7.74
N CYS A 829 -20.81 9.94 -8.44
CA CYS A 829 -21.58 11.19 -8.52
C CYS A 829 -22.59 11.08 -9.68
N ASP A 830 -23.63 10.28 -9.52
CA ASP A 830 -24.52 9.82 -10.60
C ASP A 830 -25.43 10.89 -11.25
N ASP A 831 -25.47 12.11 -10.73
CA ASP A 831 -26.43 13.16 -11.18
C ASP A 831 -25.78 14.32 -11.96
N ILE A 832 -24.53 14.21 -12.33
CA ILE A 832 -23.98 15.13 -13.33
C ILE A 832 -24.51 14.65 -14.67
N GLU A 833 -25.50 15.36 -15.24
CA GLU A 833 -25.89 15.14 -16.62
C GLU A 833 -24.63 15.08 -17.48
N GLU A 834 -24.34 13.89 -17.99
CA GLU A 834 -23.24 13.63 -18.92
C GLU A 834 -23.31 14.64 -20.06
N ARG A 835 -22.60 15.75 -19.94
CA ARG A 835 -22.33 16.58 -21.10
C ARG A 835 -21.26 15.88 -21.93
N GLY A 836 -21.72 14.95 -22.76
CA GLY A 836 -20.98 14.49 -23.93
C GLY A 836 -20.27 13.15 -23.84
N THR A 837 -20.21 12.48 -22.71
CA THR A 837 -19.75 11.08 -22.70
C THR A 837 -20.98 10.16 -22.74
N GLN A 838 -21.38 9.72 -23.93
CA GLN A 838 -22.25 8.57 -24.00
C GLN A 838 -21.56 7.41 -23.28
N LYS A 839 -22.09 7.06 -22.10
CA LYS A 839 -21.81 5.75 -21.51
C LYS A 839 -21.93 4.71 -22.61
N PRO A 840 -20.89 3.98 -23.00
CA PRO A 840 -21.03 2.98 -24.04
C PRO A 840 -22.11 2.02 -23.57
N SER A 841 -23.23 1.97 -24.29
CA SER A 841 -24.28 1.00 -24.03
C SER A 841 -23.64 -0.37 -24.10
N LYS A 842 -23.81 -1.19 -23.04
CA LYS A 842 -23.32 -2.56 -22.95
C LYS A 842 -23.86 -3.44 -24.08
N SER A 843 -23.34 -3.27 -25.30
CA SER A 843 -23.40 -4.25 -26.35
C SER A 843 -22.06 -5.00 -26.31
N ARG A 844 -22.01 -6.11 -25.63
CA ARG A 844 -20.86 -7.02 -25.64
C ARG A 844 -20.74 -7.67 -27.01
N SER A 845 -20.10 -6.98 -27.93
CA SER A 845 -19.72 -7.56 -29.22
C SER A 845 -18.25 -7.98 -29.10
N SER A 846 -17.97 -9.28 -29.08
CA SER A 846 -16.62 -9.82 -28.95
C SER A 846 -15.98 -10.11 -30.31
N LEU A 847 -14.69 -9.79 -30.44
CA LEU A 847 -13.86 -10.26 -31.53
C LEU A 847 -13.73 -11.79 -31.47
N THR A 848 -13.60 -12.43 -32.62
CA THR A 848 -13.23 -13.85 -32.69
C THR A 848 -12.04 -14.06 -33.60
N LEU A 849 -11.15 -14.99 -33.25
CA LEU A 849 -9.94 -15.32 -33.99
C LEU A 849 -9.83 -16.82 -34.17
N TYR A 850 -9.48 -17.24 -35.38
CA TYR A 850 -9.31 -18.65 -35.71
C TYR A 850 -8.21 -18.85 -36.75
N PRO A 851 -7.36 -19.87 -36.57
CA PRO A 851 -7.23 -20.75 -35.42
C PRO A 851 -6.52 -20.08 -34.23
N ASN A 852 -6.74 -20.58 -32.99
CA ASN A 852 -6.01 -20.21 -31.80
C ASN A 852 -5.81 -21.47 -30.92
N PRO A 853 -4.61 -21.94 -30.62
CA PRO A 853 -3.30 -21.45 -31.13
C PRO A 853 -3.13 -21.52 -32.66
N ASN A 854 -2.19 -20.71 -33.18
CA ASN A 854 -1.91 -20.62 -34.62
C ASN A 854 -0.40 -20.58 -34.91
N GLN A 855 -0.04 -20.69 -36.17
CA GLN A 855 1.36 -20.61 -36.65
C GLN A 855 1.71 -19.21 -37.19
N GLY A 856 1.11 -18.16 -36.62
CA GLY A 856 1.30 -16.78 -37.07
C GLY A 856 0.38 -16.36 -38.24
N SER A 857 -0.46 -17.26 -38.77
CA SER A 857 -1.44 -16.96 -39.81
C SER A 857 -2.84 -17.31 -39.30
N PHE A 858 -3.74 -16.31 -39.23
CA PHE A 858 -5.08 -16.46 -38.69
C PHE A 858 -6.06 -15.41 -39.24
N VAL A 859 -7.33 -15.63 -39.00
CA VAL A 859 -8.42 -14.73 -39.42
C VAL A 859 -9.11 -14.15 -38.19
N VAL A 860 -9.27 -12.85 -38.16
CA VAL A 860 -10.04 -12.12 -37.14
C VAL A 860 -11.41 -11.77 -37.73
N SER A 861 -12.49 -12.14 -37.04
CA SER A 861 -13.84 -11.71 -37.36
C SER A 861 -14.23 -10.55 -36.42
N ILE A 862 -14.68 -9.45 -37.02
CA ILE A 862 -15.05 -8.23 -36.35
C ILE A 862 -16.58 -8.08 -36.49
N PRO A 863 -17.31 -8.03 -35.38
CA PRO A 863 -18.76 -7.78 -35.41
C PRO A 863 -19.11 -6.46 -36.14
N LYS A 864 -20.22 -6.45 -36.81
CA LYS A 864 -20.64 -5.30 -37.64
C LYS A 864 -20.79 -4.01 -36.83
N GLU A 865 -21.15 -4.16 -35.57
CA GLU A 865 -21.36 -3.08 -34.61
C GLU A 865 -20.02 -2.41 -34.18
N LEU A 866 -18.89 -3.09 -34.41
CA LEU A 866 -17.55 -2.63 -34.06
C LEU A 866 -16.76 -2.10 -35.27
N THR A 867 -17.32 -2.11 -36.47
CA THR A 867 -16.67 -1.64 -37.70
C THR A 867 -17.08 -0.21 -38.00
N GLY A 868 -16.11 0.71 -38.12
CA GLY A 868 -16.30 2.11 -38.49
C GLY A 868 -15.29 2.59 -39.52
N LYS A 869 -15.40 3.85 -39.96
CA LYS A 869 -14.51 4.42 -40.98
C LYS A 869 -13.04 4.54 -40.53
N HIS A 870 -12.80 4.58 -39.22
CA HIS A 870 -11.48 4.75 -38.64
C HIS A 870 -11.18 3.64 -37.62
N THR A 871 -11.41 2.38 -38.00
CA THR A 871 -11.18 1.24 -37.11
C THR A 871 -9.77 0.70 -37.32
N LEU A 872 -9.01 0.60 -36.24
CA LEU A 872 -7.65 0.09 -36.18
C LEU A 872 -7.60 -1.19 -35.34
N LEU A 873 -6.87 -2.18 -35.84
CA LEU A 873 -6.56 -3.41 -35.12
C LEU A 873 -5.12 -3.32 -34.63
N ARG A 874 -4.91 -3.42 -33.33
CA ARG A 874 -3.59 -3.38 -32.70
C ARG A 874 -3.20 -4.75 -32.18
N ILE A 875 -1.95 -5.11 -32.38
CA ILE A 875 -1.37 -6.36 -31.89
C ILE A 875 -0.26 -6.00 -30.93
N LEU A 876 -0.32 -6.55 -29.75
CA LEU A 876 0.63 -6.33 -28.67
C LEU A 876 1.27 -7.66 -28.27
N ASP A 877 2.49 -7.64 -27.82
CA ASP A 877 3.16 -8.80 -27.23
C ASP A 877 2.66 -9.03 -25.77
N ALA A 878 3.13 -10.10 -25.16
CA ALA A 878 2.78 -10.43 -23.76
C ALA A 878 3.23 -9.37 -22.73
N GLN A 879 4.05 -8.42 -23.17
CA GLN A 879 4.58 -7.33 -22.35
C GLN A 879 3.85 -6.00 -22.61
N GLY A 880 2.79 -6.03 -23.48
CA GLY A 880 2.04 -4.83 -23.86
C GLY A 880 2.76 -3.96 -24.89
N GLY A 881 3.91 -4.39 -25.40
CA GLY A 881 4.63 -3.70 -26.48
C GLY A 881 3.85 -3.76 -27.81
N LEU A 882 3.65 -2.61 -28.46
CA LEU A 882 2.96 -2.56 -29.74
C LEU A 882 3.79 -3.25 -30.84
N VAL A 883 3.26 -4.36 -31.36
CA VAL A 883 3.91 -5.15 -32.43
C VAL A 883 3.48 -4.66 -33.80
N LYS A 884 2.19 -4.38 -33.98
CA LYS A 884 1.64 -4.00 -35.29
C LYS A 884 0.30 -3.28 -35.14
N THR A 885 0.06 -2.28 -36.00
CA THR A 885 -1.25 -1.65 -36.17
C THR A 885 -1.74 -1.84 -37.61
N ILE A 886 -3.00 -2.14 -37.78
CA ILE A 886 -3.63 -2.42 -39.07
C ILE A 886 -4.96 -1.68 -39.18
N ALA A 887 -5.10 -0.85 -40.20
CA ALA A 887 -6.38 -0.18 -40.47
C ALA A 887 -7.36 -1.20 -41.07
N VAL A 888 -8.50 -1.38 -40.45
CA VAL A 888 -9.50 -2.40 -40.90
C VAL A 888 -10.73 -1.79 -41.53
N ASN A 889 -10.93 -0.48 -41.46
CA ASN A 889 -11.92 0.33 -42.17
C ASN A 889 -13.14 -0.46 -42.72
N GLU A 890 -14.20 -0.63 -41.93
CA GLU A 890 -15.45 -1.32 -42.32
C GLU A 890 -15.30 -2.82 -42.66
N ALA A 891 -14.12 -3.42 -42.52
CA ALA A 891 -13.94 -4.85 -42.81
C ALA A 891 -14.49 -5.71 -41.66
N HIS A 892 -15.34 -6.68 -41.99
CA HIS A 892 -15.89 -7.65 -41.04
C HIS A 892 -14.95 -8.84 -40.78
N THR A 893 -13.95 -9.02 -41.62
CA THR A 893 -13.01 -10.15 -41.55
C THR A 893 -11.67 -9.68 -42.04
N VAL A 894 -10.64 -9.92 -41.25
CA VAL A 894 -9.24 -9.55 -41.57
C VAL A 894 -8.34 -10.76 -41.45
N SER A 895 -7.63 -11.10 -42.51
CA SER A 895 -6.59 -12.13 -42.48
C SER A 895 -5.27 -11.50 -42.10
N LEU A 896 -4.63 -12.06 -41.09
CA LEU A 896 -3.35 -11.58 -40.59
C LEU A 896 -2.25 -12.60 -40.85
N ASP A 897 -1.11 -12.08 -41.27
CA ASP A 897 0.13 -12.85 -41.37
C ASP A 897 1.16 -12.22 -40.40
N LEU A 898 1.47 -12.95 -39.34
CA LEU A 898 2.43 -12.67 -38.30
C LEU A 898 3.43 -13.82 -38.14
N THR A 899 3.66 -14.59 -39.19
CA THR A 899 4.59 -15.74 -39.17
C THR A 899 6.04 -15.36 -38.87
N SER A 900 6.37 -14.07 -38.92
CA SER A 900 7.69 -13.55 -38.54
C SER A 900 7.85 -13.31 -37.01
N LEU A 901 6.76 -13.40 -36.24
CA LEU A 901 6.81 -13.21 -34.79
C LEU A 901 7.25 -14.49 -34.06
N PRO A 902 7.97 -14.40 -32.96
CA PRO A 902 8.36 -15.55 -32.16
C PRO A 902 7.17 -16.26 -31.51
N ASN A 903 7.37 -17.51 -31.07
CA ASN A 903 6.38 -18.21 -30.27
C ASN A 903 6.08 -17.40 -28.98
N GLY A 904 4.81 -17.24 -28.66
CA GLY A 904 4.42 -16.47 -27.49
C GLY A 904 2.92 -16.17 -27.42
N LEU A 905 2.55 -15.55 -26.32
CA LEU A 905 1.21 -14.97 -26.08
C LEU A 905 1.18 -13.56 -26.65
N TYR A 906 0.12 -13.23 -27.37
CA TYR A 906 -0.15 -11.92 -27.96
C TYR A 906 -1.57 -11.49 -27.66
N PHE A 907 -1.83 -10.19 -27.70
CA PHE A 907 -3.15 -9.61 -27.54
C PHE A 907 -3.56 -8.83 -28.76
N LEU A 908 -4.84 -8.91 -29.09
CA LEU A 908 -5.47 -8.22 -30.21
C LEU A 908 -6.51 -7.26 -29.68
N SER A 909 -6.36 -5.98 -29.97
CA SER A 909 -7.31 -4.93 -29.57
C SER A 909 -7.87 -4.22 -30.80
N LEU A 910 -9.12 -3.79 -30.72
CA LEU A 910 -9.79 -3.03 -31.76
C LEU A 910 -10.12 -1.64 -31.25
N LEU A 911 -9.64 -0.63 -31.97
CA LEU A 911 -9.91 0.78 -31.75
C LEU A 911 -10.78 1.31 -32.88
N GLY A 912 -11.92 1.90 -32.58
CA GLY A 912 -12.81 2.46 -33.59
C GLY A 912 -13.79 3.50 -33.04
N ASP A 913 -14.50 4.21 -33.92
CA ASP A 913 -15.40 5.33 -33.64
C ASP A 913 -16.42 5.05 -32.49
N GLY A 914 -15.98 5.17 -31.23
CA GLY A 914 -16.84 5.09 -30.04
C GLY A 914 -17.26 3.69 -29.59
N THR A 915 -16.74 2.61 -30.19
CA THR A 915 -17.02 1.23 -29.78
C THR A 915 -15.73 0.50 -29.42
N ILE A 916 -15.72 -0.15 -28.25
CA ILE A 916 -14.58 -0.90 -27.75
C ILE A 916 -14.93 -2.38 -27.74
N ALA A 917 -14.09 -3.21 -28.36
CA ALA A 917 -14.14 -4.66 -28.22
C ALA A 917 -13.23 -5.11 -27.10
N GLU A 918 -13.66 -6.12 -26.36
CA GLU A 918 -12.75 -6.78 -25.40
C GLU A 918 -11.50 -7.28 -26.11
N PRO A 919 -10.29 -7.05 -25.55
CA PRO A 919 -9.07 -7.58 -26.12
C PRO A 919 -9.09 -9.10 -26.18
N LEU A 920 -8.65 -9.65 -27.29
CA LEU A 920 -8.62 -11.09 -27.52
C LEU A 920 -7.18 -11.61 -27.42
N SER A 921 -6.92 -12.52 -26.50
CA SER A 921 -5.61 -13.18 -26.42
C SER A 921 -5.45 -14.30 -27.44
N PHE A 922 -4.26 -14.45 -28.01
CA PHE A 922 -3.95 -15.54 -28.95
C PHE A 922 -2.50 -16.00 -28.80
N ILE A 923 -2.24 -17.26 -29.16
CA ILE A 923 -0.92 -17.89 -29.05
C ILE A 923 -0.38 -18.17 -30.44
N ILE A 924 0.84 -17.71 -30.72
CA ILE A 924 1.64 -18.13 -31.88
C ILE A 924 2.53 -19.28 -31.44
N GLN A 925 2.46 -20.39 -32.17
CA GLN A 925 3.25 -21.60 -31.91
C GLN A 925 3.67 -22.20 -33.25
N HIS A 926 4.91 -21.96 -33.66
CA HIS A 926 5.53 -22.51 -34.87
C HIS A 926 5.90 -23.97 -34.74
#